data_17f821579a0fb500304f0604daa07c59
#
_entry.id   17f821579a0fb500304f0604daa07c59
#
_cell.length_a   1.000
_cell.length_b   1.000
_cell.length_c   1.000
_cell.angle_alpha   90.00
_cell.angle_beta   90.00
_cell.angle_gamma   90.00
#
_symmetry.space_group_name_H-M   'P 1'
#
loop_
_entity.id
_entity.type
_entity.pdbx_description
1 polymer ?
#
loop_
_entity_poly.entity_id
_entity_poly.type
_entity_poly.pdbx_seq_one_letter_code
_entity_poly.pdbx_strand_id
1 'polypeptide(L)'
;HKITKWWDYGISATASYVVDQNATLGGGYDSTAGIIESALSYSPTVKAERDLTTGKWMEDPKQALLNHPLSYLDIEDETKTKRFLATAFTNFYFIKDVFWLKLSAGADIRDGSRHSYYPMTTKYGSSVNGDANINSANREDYVADMVFNFQKTFKERHKLLALLGYSYQVQNDDGAYARAMGFMSDALMYYKLQAGETRPVVSSYKNKHVLASYFGRAQYSFKDKYLFTFTARIDGSDRFGKNNRYAFFPSGAFAWRMNQEDFLKDVNWLSDAKLRVSMGQVGNENLPNDAASEYFAFDGRNYYLGDTEKRGVNLGKFGNPDLKWETTTEVNFGLDFGFFRNRINGSVDVFFKEVKDLLSWRSLPHTAVTTGIWSNIGKTKSTGFELTLNTVNLEGPLHWESTLTYTSYRDRWKERDPKVILAPYVKENDPVSAIYTLIPDGIKQAGEDTPAMPDLLPGQRKYKDVNGLDEEGNLTGKPDGKIDQADVVYLGTRAPKFTMGFSNDFRYKGFDLNIYLYASVGGYSYPYTQVEHGVYGGNGIQRLKDNNNFLADIKNRWTSDNMSSAMPSGEVNSYDSYGAPNWEKNTYLRLKSVTLGYDLSRLFKADKLKVRFYFSGQNLLTFTGYKGLDPEVENDRASYPQQKTFSFGLDVKF
;
A
#
# COMPACT_ATOMS: atom_id res chain seq x y z
N HIS A 1 11.62 31.15 -19.56
CA HIS A 1 11.94 32.39 -20.28
C HIS A 1 12.18 32.12 -21.77
N LYS A 2 11.59 32.97 -22.65
CA LYS A 2 11.93 33.02 -24.08
C LYS A 2 13.15 33.91 -24.25
N ILE A 3 14.25 33.37 -24.76
CA ILE A 3 15.44 34.16 -25.09
C ILE A 3 15.34 34.68 -26.53
N THR A 4 14.93 33.81 -27.47
CA THR A 4 14.74 34.14 -28.89
C THR A 4 13.44 33.46 -29.40
N LYS A 5 13.14 33.67 -30.71
CA LYS A 5 12.00 32.97 -31.35
C LYS A 5 12.26 31.47 -31.54
N TRP A 6 13.51 31.04 -31.45
CA TRP A 6 13.94 29.67 -31.70
C TRP A 6 14.48 28.97 -30.43
N TRP A 7 14.54 29.66 -29.27
CA TRP A 7 15.10 29.13 -28.06
C TRP A 7 14.34 29.64 -26.81
N ASP A 8 13.91 28.70 -25.95
CA ASP A 8 13.41 28.98 -24.61
C ASP A 8 13.96 27.97 -23.59
N TYR A 9 13.87 28.33 -22.34
CA TYR A 9 14.24 27.46 -21.22
C TYR A 9 13.37 27.69 -19.99
N GLY A 10 13.32 26.69 -19.10
CA GLY A 10 12.68 26.78 -17.81
C GLY A 10 13.49 26.07 -16.75
N ILE A 11 13.48 26.62 -15.54
CA ILE A 11 14.10 26.06 -14.36
C ILE A 11 13.07 26.12 -13.23
N SER A 12 12.95 25.02 -12.48
CA SER A 12 12.18 24.94 -11.26
C SER A 12 13.03 24.27 -10.19
N ALA A 13 13.01 24.82 -8.98
CA ALA A 13 13.70 24.23 -7.82
C ALA A 13 12.82 24.32 -6.60
N THR A 14 12.83 23.27 -5.78
CA THR A 14 12.15 23.20 -4.50
C THR A 14 13.11 22.61 -3.48
N ALA A 15 13.24 23.27 -2.33
CA ALA A 15 13.95 22.76 -1.18
C ALA A 15 12.97 22.56 -0.03
N SER A 16 13.09 21.45 0.68
CA SER A 16 12.29 21.17 1.87
C SER A 16 13.16 20.60 2.99
N TYR A 17 12.77 20.92 4.21
CA TYR A 17 13.30 20.36 5.42
C TYR A 17 12.15 19.88 6.28
N VAL A 18 12.15 18.59 6.61
CA VAL A 18 11.09 17.94 7.38
C VAL A 18 11.71 17.31 8.62
N VAL A 19 11.05 17.49 9.75
CA VAL A 19 11.38 16.83 11.01
C VAL A 19 10.19 16.02 11.43
N ASP A 20 10.36 14.71 11.51
CA ASP A 20 9.33 13.75 11.92
C ASP A 20 9.70 13.19 13.30
N GLN A 21 8.76 13.28 14.24
CA GLN A 21 8.81 12.52 15.49
C GLN A 21 8.12 11.19 15.26
N ASN A 22 8.87 10.09 15.31
CA ASN A 22 8.36 8.78 14.97
C ASN A 22 7.70 8.14 16.20
N ALA A 23 6.51 7.57 15.99
CA ALA A 23 5.89 6.73 16.99
C ALA A 23 6.35 5.27 16.81
N THR A 24 6.62 4.58 17.91
CA THR A 24 6.90 3.14 17.87
C THR A 24 5.64 2.38 17.51
N LEU A 25 5.59 1.82 16.31
CA LEU A 25 4.53 0.97 15.82
C LEU A 25 5.07 -0.46 15.70
N GLY A 26 4.36 -1.41 16.27
CA GLY A 26 4.72 -2.83 16.20
C GLY A 26 3.54 -3.69 16.61
N GLY A 27 3.41 -4.86 16.01
CA GLY A 27 2.35 -5.81 16.28
C GLY A 27 2.79 -6.98 17.18
N GLY A 28 3.95 -6.91 17.82
CA GLY A 28 4.42 -7.90 18.77
C GLY A 28 3.69 -7.84 20.11
N TYR A 29 3.70 -8.93 20.86
CA TYR A 29 3.24 -9.01 22.24
C TYR A 29 4.45 -9.22 23.15
N ASP A 30 5.33 -8.23 23.16
CA ASP A 30 6.57 -8.23 23.95
C ASP A 30 7.04 -6.79 24.23
N SER A 31 8.23 -6.64 24.75
CA SER A 31 8.84 -5.33 25.04
C SER A 31 9.09 -4.48 23.79
N THR A 32 8.91 -5.03 22.60
CA THR A 32 9.00 -4.32 21.31
C THR A 32 7.61 -4.03 20.71
N ALA A 33 6.53 -4.35 21.41
CA ALA A 33 5.17 -4.00 21.01
C ALA A 33 5.05 -2.50 20.75
N GLY A 34 4.22 -2.12 19.78
CA GLY A 34 3.94 -0.71 19.51
C GLY A 34 3.00 -0.08 20.54
N ILE A 35 2.90 1.25 20.48
CA ILE A 35 2.07 2.04 21.41
C ILE A 35 0.60 1.61 21.39
N ILE A 36 0.04 1.24 20.22
CA ILE A 36 -1.36 0.81 20.08
C ILE A 36 -1.59 -0.51 20.80
N GLU A 37 -0.74 -1.52 20.53
CA GLU A 37 -0.81 -2.82 21.21
C GLU A 37 -0.67 -2.67 22.72
N SER A 38 0.32 -1.88 23.17
CA SER A 38 0.53 -1.62 24.59
C SER A 38 -0.66 -0.90 25.24
N ALA A 39 -1.22 0.13 24.57
CA ALA A 39 -2.35 0.89 25.10
C ALA A 39 -3.63 0.04 25.22
N LEU A 40 -3.83 -0.92 24.33
CA LEU A 40 -4.99 -1.81 24.34
C LEU A 40 -4.84 -2.98 25.31
N SER A 41 -3.62 -3.50 25.47
CA SER A 41 -3.32 -4.69 26.28
C SER A 41 -2.99 -4.36 27.74
N TYR A 42 -2.45 -3.16 28.03
CA TYR A 42 -1.98 -2.86 29.37
C TYR A 42 -3.10 -2.79 30.39
N SER A 43 -2.86 -3.31 31.61
CA SER A 43 -3.85 -3.34 32.68
C SER A 43 -4.27 -1.94 33.11
N PRO A 44 -5.58 -1.60 33.08
CA PRO A 44 -6.08 -0.30 33.53
C PRO A 44 -5.99 -0.12 35.05
N THR A 45 -5.62 -1.15 35.80
CA THR A 45 -5.48 -1.11 37.27
C THR A 45 -4.11 -0.63 37.70
N VAL A 46 -3.14 -0.52 36.78
CA VAL A 46 -1.83 0.02 37.07
C VAL A 46 -1.87 1.55 37.02
N LYS A 47 -1.33 2.17 38.05
CA LYS A 47 -1.31 3.63 38.13
C LYS A 47 -0.38 4.25 37.09
N ALA A 48 -0.83 5.34 36.48
CA ALA A 48 -0.05 6.16 35.55
C ALA A 48 0.93 7.11 36.32
N GLU A 49 1.76 6.53 37.15
CA GLU A 49 2.72 7.24 38.02
C GLU A 49 4.12 6.65 37.81
N ARG A 50 5.16 7.46 38.09
CA ARG A 50 6.52 6.98 38.08
C ARG A 50 6.98 6.60 39.50
N ASP A 51 7.77 5.56 39.59
CA ASP A 51 8.55 5.25 40.76
C ASP A 51 9.59 6.37 40.99
N LEU A 52 9.53 7.01 42.16
CA LEU A 52 10.35 8.18 42.48
C LEU A 52 11.85 7.87 42.63
N THR A 53 12.19 6.58 42.83
CA THR A 53 13.59 6.14 43.01
C THR A 53 14.22 5.77 41.67
N THR A 54 13.48 5.06 40.84
CA THR A 54 14.00 4.52 39.58
C THR A 54 13.65 5.37 38.34
N GLY A 55 12.67 6.28 38.48
CA GLY A 55 12.13 7.06 37.35
C GLY A 55 11.28 6.26 36.35
N LYS A 56 11.17 4.94 36.53
CA LYS A 56 10.37 4.07 35.68
C LYS A 56 8.88 4.25 35.93
N TRP A 57 8.07 4.01 34.90
CA TRP A 57 6.64 3.90 35.06
C TRP A 57 6.29 2.69 35.90
N MET A 58 5.25 2.81 36.73
CA MET A 58 4.74 1.71 37.55
C MET A 58 4.37 0.55 36.64
N GLU A 59 4.78 -0.66 37.01
CA GLU A 59 4.55 -1.87 36.22
C GLU A 59 3.73 -2.90 36.99
N ASP A 60 2.93 -3.69 36.28
CA ASP A 60 2.31 -4.90 36.82
C ASP A 60 3.32 -6.05 36.71
N PRO A 61 3.71 -6.69 37.82
CA PRO A 61 4.63 -7.85 37.79
C PRO A 61 4.10 -9.00 36.91
N LYS A 62 2.79 -9.12 36.72
CA LYS A 62 2.19 -10.13 35.86
C LYS A 62 2.32 -9.80 34.37
N GLN A 63 2.47 -8.52 34.02
CA GLN A 63 2.64 -8.06 32.65
C GLN A 63 4.14 -7.92 32.31
N ALA A 64 4.88 -9.02 32.49
CA ALA A 64 6.33 -9.01 32.32
C ALA A 64 6.82 -8.67 30.90
N LEU A 65 5.96 -8.78 29.88
CA LEU A 65 6.34 -8.63 28.49
C LEU A 65 6.04 -7.26 27.89
N LEU A 66 5.02 -6.54 28.36
CA LEU A 66 4.57 -5.29 27.74
C LEU A 66 5.21 -4.04 28.38
N ASN A 67 5.49 -3.04 27.56
CA ASN A 67 5.81 -1.70 28.06
C ASN A 67 4.58 -1.01 28.63
N HIS A 68 4.77 -0.21 29.69
CA HIS A 68 3.74 0.73 30.11
C HIS A 68 3.45 1.72 28.97
N PRO A 69 2.18 1.98 28.56
CA PRO A 69 1.86 2.82 27.41
C PRO A 69 2.51 4.22 27.46
N LEU A 70 2.58 4.83 28.66
CA LEU A 70 3.21 6.15 28.82
C LEU A 70 4.74 6.12 28.70
N SER A 71 5.40 4.96 28.79
CA SER A 71 6.85 4.87 28.62
C SER A 71 7.30 5.16 27.17
N TYR A 72 6.40 5.08 26.21
CA TYR A 72 6.68 5.49 24.82
C TYR A 72 6.90 6.99 24.68
N LEU A 73 6.43 7.82 25.62
CA LEU A 73 6.73 9.25 25.67
C LEU A 73 8.18 9.55 26.05
N ASP A 74 8.88 8.57 26.61
CA ASP A 74 10.30 8.70 26.98
C ASP A 74 11.23 8.34 25.83
N ILE A 75 10.71 7.67 24.79
CA ILE A 75 11.49 7.28 23.61
C ILE A 75 11.70 8.52 22.74
N GLU A 76 12.94 8.77 22.43
CA GLU A 76 13.29 9.75 21.40
C GLU A 76 13.51 9.03 20.07
N ASP A 77 12.78 9.42 19.05
CA ASP A 77 12.90 8.87 17.69
C ASP A 77 12.56 9.96 16.67
N GLU A 78 13.59 10.59 16.17
CA GLU A 78 13.47 11.73 15.27
C GLU A 78 14.11 11.42 13.92
N THR A 79 13.38 11.71 12.83
CA THR A 79 13.90 11.69 11.46
C THR A 79 13.95 13.09 10.89
N LYS A 80 15.12 13.51 10.42
CA LYS A 80 15.34 14.75 9.69
C LYS A 80 15.59 14.44 8.23
N THR A 81 14.79 15.02 7.34
CA THR A 81 14.94 14.86 5.90
C THR A 81 15.15 16.21 5.23
N LYS A 82 16.27 16.36 4.56
CA LYS A 82 16.53 17.46 3.63
C LYS A 82 16.32 16.96 2.22
N ARG A 83 15.56 17.68 1.41
CA ARG A 83 15.34 17.33 0.01
C ARG A 83 15.51 18.54 -0.87
N PHE A 84 16.25 18.35 -1.94
CA PHE A 84 16.40 19.33 -3.02
C PHE A 84 15.97 18.70 -4.33
N LEU A 85 14.89 19.25 -4.91
CA LEU A 85 14.36 18.85 -6.20
C LEU A 85 14.59 19.98 -7.19
N ALA A 86 15.28 19.72 -8.28
CA ALA A 86 15.50 20.67 -9.34
C ALA A 86 15.20 20.06 -10.71
N THR A 87 14.56 20.83 -11.59
CA THR A 87 14.35 20.46 -12.98
C THR A 87 14.69 21.63 -13.88
N ALA A 88 15.34 21.35 -14.98
CA ALA A 88 15.64 22.32 -16.02
C ALA A 88 15.25 21.73 -17.37
N PHE A 89 14.75 22.56 -18.26
CA PHE A 89 14.53 22.17 -19.65
C PHE A 89 14.91 23.31 -20.59
N THR A 90 15.21 22.93 -21.83
CA THR A 90 15.41 23.87 -22.92
C THR A 90 14.79 23.35 -24.21
N ASN A 91 14.15 24.22 -24.98
CA ASN A 91 13.58 23.89 -26.28
C ASN A 91 14.32 24.65 -27.38
N PHE A 92 14.71 23.92 -28.42
CA PHE A 92 15.30 24.46 -29.65
C PHE A 92 14.31 24.24 -30.78
N TYR A 93 13.72 25.32 -31.30
CA TYR A 93 12.74 25.30 -32.39
C TYR A 93 13.45 25.42 -33.72
N PHE A 94 13.59 24.30 -34.43
CA PHE A 94 14.19 24.29 -35.79
C PHE A 94 13.20 24.87 -36.81
N ILE A 95 11.92 24.52 -36.66
CA ILE A 95 10.82 25.08 -37.40
C ILE A 95 9.74 25.44 -36.34
N LYS A 96 9.47 26.74 -36.25
CA LYS A 96 8.53 27.27 -35.27
C LYS A 96 7.20 26.53 -35.34
N ASP A 97 6.71 26.08 -34.18
CA ASP A 97 5.42 25.37 -33.97
C ASP A 97 5.27 24.04 -34.76
N VAL A 98 6.38 23.56 -35.43
CA VAL A 98 6.36 22.34 -36.24
C VAL A 98 7.36 21.31 -35.76
N PHE A 99 8.66 21.72 -35.62
CA PHE A 99 9.73 20.78 -35.27
C PHE A 99 10.70 21.39 -34.27
N TRP A 100 10.83 20.73 -33.12
CA TRP A 100 11.74 21.20 -32.07
C TRP A 100 12.36 20.04 -31.28
N LEU A 101 13.48 20.33 -30.68
CA LEU A 101 14.16 19.47 -29.69
C LEU A 101 13.91 20.03 -28.29
N LYS A 102 13.44 19.17 -27.38
CA LYS A 102 13.41 19.43 -25.95
C LYS A 102 14.52 18.62 -25.27
N LEU A 103 15.37 19.29 -24.53
CA LEU A 103 16.30 18.67 -23.59
C LEU A 103 15.80 18.98 -22.18
N SER A 104 15.74 17.99 -21.31
CA SER A 104 15.41 18.17 -19.89
C SER A 104 16.35 17.39 -19.00
N ALA A 105 16.62 17.95 -17.82
CA ALA A 105 17.38 17.31 -16.77
C ALA A 105 16.69 17.54 -15.42
N GLY A 106 16.73 16.55 -14.56
CA GLY A 106 16.19 16.60 -13.19
C GLY A 106 17.16 16.00 -12.21
N ALA A 107 17.13 16.53 -11.00
CA ALA A 107 17.83 15.98 -9.84
C ALA A 107 16.89 16.01 -8.62
N ASP A 108 16.76 14.89 -7.91
CA ASP A 108 16.07 14.76 -6.62
C ASP A 108 17.09 14.22 -5.62
N ILE A 109 17.58 15.08 -4.75
CA ILE A 109 18.60 14.76 -3.75
C ILE A 109 17.96 14.77 -2.38
N ARG A 110 18.09 13.66 -1.66
CA ARG A 110 17.55 13.46 -0.31
C ARG A 110 18.66 13.03 0.64
N ASP A 111 18.77 13.74 1.74
CA ASP A 111 19.65 13.44 2.87
C ASP A 111 18.75 13.21 4.09
N GLY A 112 18.67 11.96 4.55
CA GLY A 112 17.88 11.50 5.67
C GLY A 112 18.76 11.07 6.84
N SER A 113 18.43 11.55 8.05
CA SER A 113 19.10 11.15 9.28
C SER A 113 18.05 10.83 10.33
N ARG A 114 18.03 9.57 10.83
CA ARG A 114 17.18 9.14 11.93
C ARG A 114 18.04 8.86 13.16
N HIS A 115 17.65 9.44 14.27
CA HIS A 115 18.25 9.22 15.57
C HIS A 115 17.19 8.66 16.50
N SER A 116 17.49 7.56 17.19
CA SER A 116 16.57 7.02 18.18
C SER A 116 17.28 6.59 19.45
N TYR A 117 16.57 6.74 20.58
CA TYR A 117 17.02 6.29 21.88
C TYR A 117 15.88 5.69 22.68
N TYR A 118 16.08 4.46 23.14
CA TYR A 118 15.19 3.75 24.06
C TYR A 118 15.80 3.80 25.46
N PRO A 119 15.28 4.66 26.35
CA PRO A 119 15.86 4.87 27.67
C PRO A 119 15.59 3.72 28.61
N MET A 120 16.36 3.63 29.70
CA MET A 120 16.22 2.65 30.77
C MET A 120 14.89 2.76 31.53
N THR A 121 14.12 3.82 31.30
CA THR A 121 12.76 3.99 31.82
C THR A 121 11.72 3.14 31.06
N THR A 122 12.04 2.66 29.86
CA THR A 122 11.22 1.70 29.11
C THR A 122 11.64 0.28 29.46
N LYS A 123 10.73 -0.68 29.32
CA LYS A 123 11.04 -2.10 29.60
C LYS A 123 12.14 -2.64 28.70
N TYR A 124 12.05 -2.36 27.39
CA TYR A 124 13.09 -2.77 26.44
C TYR A 124 14.43 -2.08 26.75
N GLY A 125 14.44 -0.76 26.84
CA GLY A 125 15.67 -0.02 27.16
C GLY A 125 16.30 -0.45 28.48
N SER A 126 15.48 -0.77 29.50
CA SER A 126 15.97 -1.32 30.78
C SER A 126 16.67 -2.68 30.63
N SER A 127 16.17 -3.56 29.75
CA SER A 127 16.74 -4.89 29.53
C SER A 127 18.13 -4.87 28.88
N VAL A 128 18.46 -3.79 28.20
CA VAL A 128 19.74 -3.58 27.47
C VAL A 128 20.56 -2.40 27.98
N ASN A 129 20.14 -1.79 29.10
CA ASN A 129 20.74 -0.56 29.66
C ASN A 129 20.84 0.59 28.64
N GLY A 130 19.70 0.92 27.99
CA GLY A 130 19.64 1.93 26.96
C GLY A 130 20.06 1.41 25.57
N ASP A 131 19.38 1.86 24.53
CA ASP A 131 19.64 1.51 23.12
C ASP A 131 19.63 2.75 22.25
N ALA A 132 20.77 3.12 21.72
CA ALA A 132 20.99 4.30 20.88
C ALA A 132 21.28 3.90 19.44
N ASN A 133 20.57 4.54 18.50
CA ASN A 133 20.71 4.24 17.08
C ASN A 133 20.89 5.55 16.29
N ILE A 134 21.81 5.54 15.32
CA ILE A 134 21.97 6.55 14.29
C ILE A 134 21.89 5.87 12.92
N ASN A 135 21.01 6.35 12.08
CA ASN A 135 20.86 5.87 10.69
C ASN A 135 20.94 7.06 9.74
N SER A 136 21.83 7.02 8.76
CA SER A 136 21.87 7.95 7.63
C SER A 136 21.49 7.21 6.35
N ALA A 137 20.65 7.83 5.53
CA ALA A 137 20.21 7.30 4.26
C ALA A 137 20.17 8.43 3.24
N ASN A 138 21.04 8.37 2.25
CA ASN A 138 21.16 9.33 1.17
C ASN A 138 20.62 8.72 -0.11
N ARG A 139 19.89 9.51 -0.89
CA ARG A 139 19.42 9.12 -2.19
C ARG A 139 19.55 10.27 -3.18
N GLU A 140 20.13 9.95 -4.33
CA GLU A 140 20.30 10.85 -5.44
C GLU A 140 19.71 10.25 -6.70
N ASP A 141 18.64 10.86 -7.21
CA ASP A 141 17.97 10.47 -8.45
C ASP A 141 18.27 11.53 -9.52
N TYR A 142 18.86 11.12 -10.63
CA TYR A 142 19.14 11.97 -11.78
C TYR A 142 18.41 11.45 -13.01
N VAL A 143 17.84 12.37 -13.79
CA VAL A 143 17.19 12.06 -15.06
C VAL A 143 17.65 13.04 -16.14
N ALA A 144 17.89 12.52 -17.34
CA ALA A 144 18.16 13.33 -18.52
C ALA A 144 17.33 12.80 -19.70
N ASP A 145 16.56 13.69 -20.33
CA ASP A 145 15.73 13.35 -21.47
C ASP A 145 16.09 14.19 -22.70
N MET A 146 16.03 13.57 -23.86
CA MET A 146 16.15 14.20 -25.16
C MET A 146 14.93 13.80 -25.99
N VAL A 147 14.10 14.76 -26.41
CA VAL A 147 12.87 14.50 -27.15
C VAL A 147 12.75 15.38 -28.36
N PHE A 148 12.77 14.77 -29.54
CA PHE A 148 12.39 15.41 -30.78
C PHE A 148 10.88 15.40 -30.93
N ASN A 149 10.30 16.55 -31.24
CA ASN A 149 8.87 16.74 -31.38
C ASN A 149 8.55 17.26 -32.78
N PHE A 150 7.52 16.70 -33.37
CA PHE A 150 6.95 17.12 -34.64
C PHE A 150 5.45 17.31 -34.52
N GLN A 151 4.94 18.44 -34.98
CA GLN A 151 3.52 18.74 -35.00
C GLN A 151 3.16 19.49 -36.29
N LYS A 152 2.22 18.96 -37.07
CA LYS A 152 1.77 19.63 -38.28
C LYS A 152 0.33 19.27 -38.62
N THR A 153 -0.42 20.29 -39.06
CA THR A 153 -1.74 20.10 -39.65
C THR A 153 -1.62 20.24 -41.18
N PHE A 154 -2.08 19.21 -41.90
CA PHE A 154 -2.08 19.16 -43.36
C PHE A 154 -3.52 19.30 -43.85
N LYS A 155 -3.71 20.12 -44.87
CA LYS A 155 -5.03 20.32 -45.53
C LYS A 155 -6.18 20.55 -44.52
N GLU A 156 -5.89 21.20 -43.37
CA GLU A 156 -6.84 21.54 -42.29
C GLU A 156 -7.61 20.34 -41.66
N ARG A 157 -7.34 19.11 -42.12
CA ARG A 157 -8.09 17.91 -41.75
C ARG A 157 -7.22 16.80 -41.14
N HIS A 158 -5.90 16.85 -41.37
CA HIS A 158 -4.95 15.84 -40.93
C HIS A 158 -3.99 16.45 -39.92
N LYS A 159 -4.15 16.15 -38.65
CA LYS A 159 -3.25 16.58 -37.58
C LYS A 159 -2.32 15.42 -37.24
N LEU A 160 -1.04 15.63 -37.35
CA LEU A 160 -0.02 14.66 -36.94
C LEU A 160 0.85 15.27 -35.84
N LEU A 161 0.91 14.59 -34.70
CA LEU A 161 1.89 14.83 -33.65
C LEU A 161 2.77 13.59 -33.55
N ALA A 162 4.05 13.78 -33.57
CA ALA A 162 5.01 12.68 -33.41
C ALA A 162 6.13 13.10 -32.45
N LEU A 163 6.61 12.17 -31.68
CA LEU A 163 7.81 12.36 -30.88
C LEU A 163 8.71 11.13 -30.93
N LEU A 164 10.01 11.38 -30.79
CA LEU A 164 11.03 10.36 -30.61
C LEU A 164 11.94 10.81 -29.47
N GLY A 165 12.15 9.97 -28.49
CA GLY A 165 12.90 10.34 -27.30
C GLY A 165 13.83 9.26 -26.78
N TYR A 166 14.78 9.73 -26.00
CA TYR A 166 15.69 8.95 -25.19
C TYR A 166 15.64 9.50 -23.77
N SER A 167 15.59 8.61 -22.77
CA SER A 167 15.65 8.93 -21.35
C SER A 167 16.72 8.10 -20.67
N TYR A 168 17.49 8.71 -19.80
CA TYR A 168 18.50 8.06 -18.99
C TYR A 168 18.31 8.47 -17.53
N GLN A 169 18.14 7.46 -16.65
CA GLN A 169 17.92 7.67 -15.22
C GLN A 169 19.00 6.93 -14.44
N VAL A 170 19.50 7.58 -13.39
CA VAL A 170 20.45 7.00 -12.44
C VAL A 170 19.98 7.29 -11.05
N GLN A 171 19.87 6.26 -10.25
CA GLN A 171 19.60 6.33 -8.81
C GLN A 171 20.83 5.82 -8.06
N ASN A 172 21.31 6.60 -7.11
CA ASN A 172 22.33 6.20 -6.16
C ASN A 172 21.70 6.22 -4.76
N ASP A 173 21.86 5.13 -4.02
CA ASP A 173 21.44 5.03 -2.63
C ASP A 173 22.63 4.59 -1.79
N ASP A 174 22.97 5.33 -0.75
CA ASP A 174 23.97 4.95 0.23
C ASP A 174 23.52 5.28 1.64
N GLY A 175 24.09 4.60 2.61
CA GLY A 175 23.76 4.87 3.99
C GLY A 175 24.68 4.16 4.98
N ALA A 176 24.56 4.57 6.21
CA ALA A 176 25.28 3.99 7.34
C ALA A 176 24.37 3.86 8.56
N TYR A 177 24.58 2.82 9.32
CA TYR A 177 23.88 2.53 10.55
C TYR A 177 24.89 2.26 11.66
N ALA A 178 24.67 2.88 12.81
CA ALA A 178 25.44 2.62 14.02
C ALA A 178 24.49 2.47 15.22
N ARG A 179 24.73 1.45 16.04
CA ARG A 179 23.96 1.15 17.26
C ARG A 179 24.86 0.83 18.40
N ALA A 180 24.53 1.32 19.59
CA ALA A 180 25.21 0.98 20.84
C ALA A 180 24.18 0.77 21.96
N MET A 181 24.50 -0.13 22.89
CA MET A 181 23.71 -0.47 24.07
C MET A 181 24.61 -0.53 25.30
N GLY A 182 24.01 -0.58 26.50
CA GLY A 182 24.77 -0.70 27.75
C GLY A 182 25.31 0.65 28.24
N PHE A 183 24.47 1.65 28.30
CA PHE A 183 24.85 2.97 28.82
C PHE A 183 24.77 3.01 30.34
N MET A 184 25.66 3.72 30.96
CA MET A 184 25.63 3.98 32.42
C MET A 184 24.52 5.00 32.79
N SER A 185 24.05 5.81 31.86
CA SER A 185 23.06 6.86 32.08
C SER A 185 22.33 7.21 30.79
N ASP A 186 21.04 7.48 30.88
CA ASP A 186 20.20 7.95 29.76
C ASP A 186 20.58 9.37 29.30
N ALA A 187 21.36 10.13 30.05
CA ALA A 187 21.75 11.50 29.71
C ALA A 187 22.63 11.61 28.44
N LEU A 188 23.28 10.51 28.03
CA LEU A 188 24.16 10.49 26.86
C LEU A 188 23.43 10.21 25.56
N MET A 189 22.35 9.45 25.62
CA MET A 189 21.49 9.10 24.48
C MET A 189 22.30 8.70 23.23
N TYR A 190 21.83 9.07 22.05
CA TYR A 190 22.54 8.84 20.77
C TYR A 190 23.68 9.85 20.51
N TYR A 191 23.87 10.86 21.37
CA TYR A 191 24.93 11.86 21.18
C TYR A 191 26.34 11.30 21.42
N LYS A 192 26.47 10.14 22.10
CA LYS A 192 27.75 9.56 22.44
C LYS A 192 27.72 8.03 22.42
N LEU A 193 27.62 7.43 21.23
CA LEU A 193 27.53 5.99 21.04
C LEU A 193 28.70 5.20 21.65
N GLN A 194 29.90 5.78 21.68
CA GLN A 194 31.09 5.15 22.27
C GLN A 194 31.02 5.00 23.80
N ALA A 195 30.00 5.56 24.46
CA ALA A 195 29.77 5.35 25.89
C ALA A 195 28.96 4.08 26.21
N GLY A 196 28.46 3.38 25.19
CA GLY A 196 27.85 2.06 25.36
C GLY A 196 28.91 1.00 25.62
N GLU A 197 28.65 0.10 26.58
CA GLU A 197 29.58 -0.97 26.97
C GLU A 197 29.55 -2.19 26.03
N THR A 198 28.42 -2.38 25.31
CA THR A 198 28.31 -3.48 24.37
C THR A 198 29.05 -3.16 23.07
N ARG A 199 29.59 -4.18 22.40
CA ARG A 199 30.24 -3.99 21.10
C ARG A 199 29.27 -3.31 20.12
N PRO A 200 29.61 -2.14 19.57
CA PRO A 200 28.74 -1.43 18.63
C PRO A 200 28.48 -2.23 17.37
N VAL A 201 27.23 -2.20 16.89
CA VAL A 201 26.87 -2.73 15.59
C VAL A 201 26.99 -1.60 14.57
N VAL A 202 27.78 -1.79 13.54
CA VAL A 202 27.95 -0.83 12.46
C VAL A 202 27.73 -1.54 11.11
N SER A 203 27.04 -0.88 10.21
CA SER A 203 26.85 -1.35 8.83
C SER A 203 26.75 -0.17 7.87
N SER A 204 27.04 -0.43 6.61
CA SER A 204 26.87 0.54 5.55
C SER A 204 26.52 -0.17 4.24
N TYR A 205 25.89 0.56 3.33
CA TYR A 205 25.53 0.07 2.01
C TYR A 205 25.70 1.15 0.96
N LYS A 206 25.89 0.72 -0.28
CA LYS A 206 25.87 1.58 -1.45
C LYS A 206 25.27 0.80 -2.63
N ASN A 207 24.22 1.36 -3.21
CA ASN A 207 23.51 0.79 -4.36
C ASN A 207 23.46 1.79 -5.49
N LYS A 208 23.44 1.28 -6.71
CA LYS A 208 23.21 2.06 -7.91
C LYS A 208 22.21 1.34 -8.79
N HIS A 209 21.31 2.10 -9.40
CA HIS A 209 20.36 1.61 -10.38
C HIS A 209 20.37 2.51 -11.61
N VAL A 210 20.28 1.90 -12.79
CA VAL A 210 20.28 2.59 -14.08
C VAL A 210 19.14 2.09 -14.95
N LEU A 211 18.35 3.04 -15.47
CA LEU A 211 17.29 2.80 -16.43
C LEU A 211 17.54 3.64 -17.69
N ALA A 212 17.62 2.99 -18.85
CA ALA A 212 17.78 3.65 -20.15
C ALA A 212 16.60 3.29 -21.06
N SER A 213 15.98 4.29 -21.68
CA SER A 213 14.74 4.12 -22.43
C SER A 213 14.78 4.82 -23.77
N TYR A 214 14.33 4.12 -24.82
CA TYR A 214 14.04 4.68 -26.14
C TYR A 214 12.54 4.64 -26.35
N PHE A 215 11.94 5.74 -26.78
CA PHE A 215 10.50 5.78 -26.98
C PHE A 215 10.09 6.65 -28.15
N GLY A 216 9.00 6.26 -28.79
CA GLY A 216 8.37 7.01 -29.86
C GLY A 216 6.85 6.97 -29.74
N ARG A 217 6.19 8.06 -30.13
CA ARG A 217 4.73 8.16 -30.21
C ARG A 217 4.33 8.89 -31.47
N ALA A 218 3.29 8.39 -32.13
CA ALA A 218 2.60 9.06 -33.21
C ALA A 218 1.11 9.19 -32.86
N GLN A 219 0.58 10.39 -32.95
CA GLN A 219 -0.85 10.70 -32.79
C GLN A 219 -1.34 11.30 -34.09
N TYR A 220 -2.35 10.68 -34.67
CA TYR A 220 -2.95 11.16 -35.91
C TYR A 220 -4.44 11.40 -35.70
N SER A 221 -4.90 12.59 -36.08
CA SER A 221 -6.29 12.95 -36.06
C SER A 221 -6.77 13.31 -37.45
N PHE A 222 -7.84 12.64 -37.89
CA PHE A 222 -8.51 12.94 -39.15
C PHE A 222 -9.84 13.66 -38.88
N LYS A 223 -9.95 14.91 -39.37
CA LYS A 223 -11.12 15.79 -39.20
C LYS A 223 -11.55 15.97 -37.73
N ASP A 224 -10.64 15.79 -36.78
CA ASP A 224 -10.93 15.73 -35.35
C ASP A 224 -12.01 14.70 -34.91
N LYS A 225 -12.38 13.79 -35.83
CA LYS A 225 -13.37 12.72 -35.61
C LYS A 225 -12.71 11.40 -35.27
N TYR A 226 -11.67 11.01 -36.02
CA TYR A 226 -10.97 9.74 -35.88
C TYR A 226 -9.56 10.02 -35.36
N LEU A 227 -9.27 9.50 -34.18
CA LEU A 227 -8.02 9.71 -33.50
C LEU A 227 -7.29 8.38 -33.33
N PHE A 228 -6.06 8.35 -33.77
CA PHE A 228 -5.18 7.19 -33.63
C PHE A 228 -3.96 7.58 -32.81
N THR A 229 -3.58 6.77 -31.84
CA THR A 229 -2.34 6.92 -31.10
C THR A 229 -1.59 5.61 -31.16
N PHE A 230 -0.32 5.68 -31.49
CA PHE A 230 0.59 4.55 -31.43
C PHE A 230 1.81 4.97 -30.61
N THR A 231 2.22 4.13 -29.65
CA THR A 231 3.42 4.34 -28.83
C THR A 231 4.25 3.07 -28.82
N ALA A 232 5.54 3.21 -28.89
CA ALA A 232 6.51 2.13 -28.75
C ALA A 232 7.60 2.59 -27.77
N ARG A 233 7.96 1.71 -26.81
CA ARG A 233 9.00 1.98 -25.82
C ARG A 233 9.89 0.76 -25.63
N ILE A 234 11.18 0.99 -25.53
CA ILE A 234 12.18 -0.01 -25.18
C ILE A 234 12.85 0.47 -23.91
N ASP A 235 12.72 -0.28 -22.83
CA ASP A 235 13.33 0.02 -21.55
C ASP A 235 14.42 -0.99 -21.21
N GLY A 236 15.56 -0.51 -20.73
CA GLY A 236 16.68 -1.31 -20.29
C GLY A 236 17.05 -1.01 -18.85
N SER A 237 16.95 -2.03 -17.97
CA SER A 237 17.21 -1.94 -16.54
C SER A 237 18.34 -2.88 -16.13
N ASP A 238 19.21 -2.41 -15.23
CA ASP A 238 20.30 -3.20 -14.67
C ASP A 238 19.86 -4.18 -13.55
N ARG A 239 18.59 -4.10 -13.09
CA ARG A 239 18.01 -5.05 -12.14
C ARG A 239 17.79 -6.43 -12.72
N PHE A 240 17.71 -6.53 -14.05
CA PHE A 240 17.47 -7.77 -14.75
C PHE A 240 18.76 -8.46 -15.19
N GLY A 241 18.61 -9.75 -15.41
CA GLY A 241 19.68 -10.60 -15.88
C GLY A 241 20.26 -10.12 -17.23
N LYS A 242 21.51 -10.47 -17.48
CA LYS A 242 22.26 -10.07 -18.67
C LYS A 242 21.51 -10.31 -19.99
N ASN A 243 20.70 -11.37 -20.03
CA ASN A 243 19.99 -11.79 -21.24
C ASN A 243 18.68 -11.01 -21.47
N ASN A 244 18.11 -10.36 -20.44
CA ASN A 244 16.75 -9.80 -20.46
C ASN A 244 16.68 -8.36 -19.95
N ARG A 245 17.78 -7.61 -20.04
CA ARG A 245 17.81 -6.21 -19.58
C ARG A 245 16.84 -5.32 -20.31
N TYR A 246 16.69 -5.52 -21.62
CA TYR A 246 15.84 -4.70 -22.47
C TYR A 246 14.52 -5.41 -22.76
N ALA A 247 13.43 -4.66 -22.68
CA ALA A 247 12.10 -5.13 -23.06
C ALA A 247 11.36 -4.09 -23.90
N PHE A 248 10.47 -4.57 -24.79
CA PHE A 248 9.71 -3.76 -25.71
C PHE A 248 8.25 -3.69 -25.30
N PHE A 249 7.70 -2.48 -25.18
CA PHE A 249 6.35 -2.19 -24.72
C PHE A 249 5.59 -1.36 -25.76
N PRO A 250 4.82 -2.00 -26.65
CA PRO A 250 3.96 -1.32 -27.61
C PRO A 250 2.61 -0.94 -26.99
N SER A 251 2.01 0.14 -27.52
CA SER A 251 0.61 0.45 -27.26
C SER A 251 -0.03 1.14 -28.44
N GLY A 252 -1.35 0.92 -28.60
CA GLY A 252 -2.17 1.52 -29.61
C GLY A 252 -3.54 1.92 -29.07
N ALA A 253 -4.08 3.04 -29.55
CA ALA A 253 -5.42 3.48 -29.20
C ALA A 253 -6.12 4.06 -30.43
N PHE A 254 -7.42 3.84 -30.50
CA PHE A 254 -8.34 4.43 -31.46
C PHE A 254 -9.48 5.11 -30.70
N ALA A 255 -9.82 6.32 -31.12
CA ALA A 255 -11.00 6.98 -30.61
C ALA A 255 -11.82 7.58 -31.75
N TRP A 256 -13.14 7.42 -31.64
CA TRP A 256 -14.11 7.91 -32.62
C TRP A 256 -15.08 8.86 -31.95
N ARG A 257 -15.07 10.12 -32.37
CA ARG A 257 -16.00 11.16 -31.90
C ARG A 257 -17.28 11.09 -32.73
N MET A 258 -18.20 10.24 -32.30
CA MET A 258 -19.44 9.95 -32.99
C MET A 258 -20.37 11.16 -33.09
N ASN A 259 -20.35 12.03 -32.08
CA ASN A 259 -21.16 13.25 -32.06
C ASN A 259 -20.81 14.25 -33.18
N GLN A 260 -19.68 14.07 -33.86
CA GLN A 260 -19.28 14.88 -34.99
C GLN A 260 -19.72 14.30 -36.36
N GLU A 261 -20.35 13.13 -36.36
CA GLU A 261 -20.87 12.49 -37.57
C GLU A 261 -22.19 13.13 -38.01
N ASP A 262 -22.44 13.10 -39.31
CA ASP A 262 -23.63 13.72 -39.88
C ASP A 262 -24.95 13.15 -39.36
N PHE A 263 -24.96 11.91 -38.92
CA PHE A 263 -26.15 11.25 -38.36
C PHE A 263 -26.40 11.59 -36.87
N LEU A 264 -25.43 12.18 -36.14
CA LEU A 264 -25.56 12.58 -34.73
C LEU A 264 -25.42 14.08 -34.50
N LYS A 265 -24.88 14.86 -35.44
CA LYS A 265 -24.55 16.29 -35.23
C LYS A 265 -25.77 17.17 -34.91
N ASP A 266 -26.95 16.74 -35.40
CA ASP A 266 -28.21 17.50 -35.22
C ASP A 266 -29.04 16.99 -34.03
N VAL A 267 -28.51 16.07 -33.23
CA VAL A 267 -29.16 15.53 -32.04
C VAL A 267 -28.91 16.47 -30.86
N ASN A 268 -29.84 17.41 -30.63
CA ASN A 268 -29.68 18.53 -29.70
C ASN A 268 -29.46 18.13 -28.23
N TRP A 269 -29.90 16.95 -27.81
CA TRP A 269 -29.72 16.47 -26.45
C TRP A 269 -28.36 15.77 -26.24
N LEU A 270 -27.69 15.31 -27.32
CA LEU A 270 -26.39 14.65 -27.30
C LEU A 270 -25.27 15.69 -27.45
N SER A 271 -24.52 15.95 -26.41
CA SER A 271 -23.45 16.96 -26.41
C SER A 271 -22.08 16.34 -26.75
N ASP A 272 -21.82 15.13 -26.29
CA ASP A 272 -20.63 14.35 -26.59
C ASP A 272 -20.94 12.85 -26.70
N ALA A 273 -20.29 12.18 -27.64
CA ALA A 273 -20.32 10.74 -27.79
C ALA A 273 -19.02 10.29 -28.43
N LYS A 274 -18.16 9.58 -27.66
CA LYS A 274 -16.85 9.17 -28.12
C LYS A 274 -16.57 7.74 -27.70
N LEU A 275 -16.39 6.86 -28.67
CA LEU A 275 -15.97 5.50 -28.46
C LEU A 275 -14.44 5.44 -28.41
N ARG A 276 -13.89 4.68 -27.46
CA ARG A 276 -12.45 4.45 -27.28
C ARG A 276 -12.14 2.96 -27.24
N VAL A 277 -11.09 2.56 -27.91
CA VAL A 277 -10.52 1.22 -27.82
C VAL A 277 -9.01 1.37 -27.69
N SER A 278 -8.42 0.74 -26.73
CA SER A 278 -6.97 0.75 -26.57
C SER A 278 -6.43 -0.60 -26.14
N MET A 279 -5.20 -0.87 -26.55
CA MET A 279 -4.41 -2.00 -26.09
C MET A 279 -2.99 -1.52 -25.83
N GLY A 280 -2.41 -1.91 -24.69
CA GLY A 280 -1.05 -1.53 -24.35
C GLY A 280 -0.36 -2.54 -23.48
N GLN A 281 0.97 -2.48 -23.52
CA GLN A 281 1.85 -3.23 -22.62
C GLN A 281 2.69 -2.27 -21.80
N VAL A 282 2.88 -2.62 -20.51
CA VAL A 282 3.79 -1.93 -19.59
C VAL A 282 4.64 -2.96 -18.85
N GLY A 283 5.90 -2.61 -18.59
CA GLY A 283 6.83 -3.40 -17.79
C GLY A 283 6.83 -2.98 -16.34
N ASN A 284 7.10 -3.94 -15.46
CA ASN A 284 7.37 -3.71 -14.05
C ASN A 284 8.77 -4.24 -13.72
N GLU A 285 9.57 -3.43 -13.03
CA GLU A 285 10.92 -3.75 -12.56
C GLU A 285 11.05 -3.62 -11.03
N ASN A 286 9.96 -3.72 -10.29
CA ASN A 286 9.98 -3.57 -8.83
C ASN A 286 10.71 -4.74 -8.16
N LEU A 287 12.03 -4.64 -8.15
CA LEU A 287 12.98 -5.62 -7.63
C LEU A 287 14.09 -4.90 -6.85
N PRO A 288 14.77 -5.58 -5.91
CA PRO A 288 16.05 -5.10 -5.39
C PRO A 288 17.07 -4.90 -6.52
N ASN A 289 17.97 -3.93 -6.35
CA ASN A 289 18.97 -3.59 -7.38
C ASN A 289 19.91 -4.77 -7.74
N ASP A 290 20.05 -5.72 -6.83
CA ASP A 290 20.88 -6.91 -6.98
C ASP A 290 20.08 -8.19 -7.32
N ALA A 291 18.78 -8.08 -7.67
CA ALA A 291 17.87 -9.23 -7.81
C ALA A 291 18.40 -10.34 -8.72
N ALA A 292 18.98 -9.98 -9.86
CA ALA A 292 19.56 -10.94 -10.80
C ALA A 292 20.99 -11.39 -10.44
N SER A 293 21.65 -10.74 -9.48
CA SER A 293 23.05 -10.96 -9.16
C SER A 293 23.25 -12.02 -8.09
N GLU A 294 24.34 -12.76 -8.18
CA GLU A 294 24.87 -13.58 -7.12
C GLU A 294 25.79 -12.75 -6.23
N TYR A 295 25.71 -12.93 -4.94
CA TYR A 295 26.67 -12.32 -4.01
C TYR A 295 26.98 -13.20 -2.82
N PHE A 296 28.15 -12.97 -2.23
CA PHE A 296 28.57 -13.58 -0.99
C PHE A 296 28.33 -12.63 0.18
N ALA A 297 27.79 -13.15 1.26
CA ALA A 297 27.51 -12.42 2.48
C ALA A 297 28.41 -12.86 3.63
N PHE A 298 28.70 -11.94 4.54
CA PHE A 298 29.25 -12.27 5.83
C PHE A 298 28.11 -12.81 6.70
N ASP A 299 28.23 -14.07 7.16
CA ASP A 299 27.16 -14.73 7.92
C ASP A 299 27.14 -14.38 9.41
N GLY A 300 28.04 -13.49 9.83
CA GLY A 300 28.21 -13.10 11.23
C GLY A 300 28.86 -14.17 12.11
N ARG A 301 29.19 -15.34 11.56
CA ARG A 301 29.89 -16.43 12.26
C ARG A 301 31.39 -16.30 12.07
N ASN A 302 32.11 -16.53 13.14
CA ASN A 302 33.56 -16.53 13.11
C ASN A 302 34.06 -17.98 13.20
N TYR A 303 35.06 -18.25 12.42
CA TYR A 303 35.79 -19.55 12.46
C TYR A 303 37.14 -19.35 13.13
N TYR A 304 37.54 -20.31 13.92
CA TYR A 304 38.88 -20.34 14.49
C TYR A 304 39.77 -21.25 13.64
N LEU A 305 40.85 -20.70 13.10
CA LEU A 305 41.92 -21.44 12.44
C LEU A 305 43.16 -21.37 13.37
N GLY A 306 43.32 -22.37 14.21
CA GLY A 306 44.23 -22.31 15.38
C GLY A 306 43.70 -21.19 16.33
N ASP A 307 44.58 -20.30 16.76
CA ASP A 307 44.26 -19.21 17.65
C ASP A 307 43.77 -17.93 16.93
N THR A 308 43.55 -17.99 15.61
CA THR A 308 43.15 -16.84 14.81
C THR A 308 41.67 -16.91 14.45
N GLU A 309 40.90 -15.91 14.90
CA GLU A 309 39.52 -15.71 14.53
C GLU A 309 39.42 -15.20 13.08
N LYS A 310 38.64 -15.87 12.24
CA LYS A 310 38.36 -15.51 10.86
C LYS A 310 36.84 -15.31 10.65
N ARG A 311 36.47 -14.27 9.93
CA ARG A 311 35.06 -14.06 9.55
C ARG A 311 34.64 -15.05 8.48
N GLY A 312 33.50 -15.69 8.68
CA GLY A 312 32.88 -16.55 7.70
C GLY A 312 32.26 -15.76 6.55
N VAL A 313 32.37 -16.34 5.36
CA VAL A 313 31.70 -15.86 4.15
C VAL A 313 30.94 -17.03 3.56
N ASN A 314 29.67 -16.85 3.27
CA ASN A 314 28.85 -17.83 2.59
C ASN A 314 28.14 -17.21 1.38
N LEU A 315 27.54 -18.05 0.54
CA LEU A 315 26.71 -17.58 -0.56
C LEU A 315 25.44 -16.94 0.02
N GLY A 316 25.29 -15.64 -0.13
CA GLY A 316 24.15 -14.89 0.37
C GLY A 316 22.90 -15.09 -0.49
N LYS A 317 23.09 -15.17 -1.81
CA LYS A 317 21.97 -15.33 -2.77
C LYS A 317 22.47 -15.92 -4.09
N PHE A 318 21.65 -16.79 -4.70
CA PHE A 318 21.86 -17.21 -6.09
C PHE A 318 21.46 -16.12 -7.07
N GLY A 319 22.24 -15.92 -8.11
CA GLY A 319 21.92 -15.09 -9.25
C GLY A 319 20.93 -15.78 -10.21
N ASN A 320 20.11 -14.98 -10.88
CA ASN A 320 19.26 -15.46 -11.97
C ASN A 320 19.53 -14.62 -13.25
N PRO A 321 20.39 -15.11 -14.18
CA PRO A 321 20.72 -14.40 -15.40
C PRO A 321 19.53 -14.29 -16.37
N ASP A 322 18.50 -15.11 -16.20
CA ASP A 322 17.29 -15.16 -17.04
C ASP A 322 16.13 -14.37 -16.45
N LEU A 323 16.32 -13.70 -15.30
CA LEU A 323 15.34 -12.83 -14.70
C LEU A 323 14.97 -11.70 -15.69
N LYS A 324 13.69 -11.56 -15.97
CA LYS A 324 13.14 -10.63 -16.99
C LYS A 324 12.00 -9.79 -16.45
N TRP A 325 11.61 -8.80 -17.23
CA TRP A 325 10.50 -7.91 -16.93
C TRP A 325 9.18 -8.64 -16.72
N GLU A 326 8.47 -8.31 -15.66
CA GLU A 326 7.05 -8.61 -15.54
C GLU A 326 6.29 -7.71 -16.52
N THR A 327 5.36 -8.30 -17.28
CA THR A 327 4.65 -7.57 -18.33
C THR A 327 3.15 -7.59 -18.06
N THR A 328 2.56 -6.40 -17.99
CA THR A 328 1.11 -6.19 -17.96
C THR A 328 0.62 -5.83 -19.35
N THR A 329 -0.34 -6.60 -19.87
CA THR A 329 -1.08 -6.29 -21.09
C THR A 329 -2.52 -5.94 -20.72
N GLU A 330 -3.01 -4.79 -21.19
CA GLU A 330 -4.38 -4.35 -20.97
C GLU A 330 -5.07 -4.02 -22.28
N VAL A 331 -6.33 -4.45 -22.41
CA VAL A 331 -7.28 -4.02 -23.44
C VAL A 331 -8.42 -3.29 -22.75
N ASN A 332 -8.70 -2.07 -23.20
CA ASN A 332 -9.76 -1.22 -22.65
C ASN A 332 -10.74 -0.81 -23.75
N PHE A 333 -12.04 -0.87 -23.44
CA PHE A 333 -13.14 -0.34 -24.23
C PHE A 333 -13.82 0.74 -23.41
N GLY A 334 -13.86 1.95 -23.94
CA GLY A 334 -14.41 3.11 -23.26
C GLY A 334 -15.46 3.85 -24.10
N LEU A 335 -16.47 4.39 -23.44
CA LEU A 335 -17.46 5.28 -23.99
C LEU A 335 -17.53 6.56 -23.17
N ASP A 336 -17.15 7.69 -23.77
CA ASP A 336 -17.40 9.01 -23.18
C ASP A 336 -18.73 9.53 -23.72
N PHE A 337 -19.56 10.09 -22.85
CA PHE A 337 -20.87 10.61 -23.20
C PHE A 337 -21.15 11.95 -22.54
N GLY A 338 -21.97 12.76 -23.20
CA GLY A 338 -22.45 14.04 -22.69
C GLY A 338 -23.85 14.33 -23.20
N PHE A 339 -24.76 14.70 -22.30
CA PHE A 339 -26.14 14.98 -22.60
C PHE A 339 -26.54 16.39 -22.12
N PHE A 340 -27.53 17.00 -22.79
CA PHE A 340 -28.15 18.26 -22.40
C PHE A 340 -27.14 19.39 -22.15
N ARG A 341 -26.28 19.67 -23.14
CA ARG A 341 -25.15 20.62 -23.05
C ARG A 341 -24.18 20.31 -21.96
N ASN A 342 -23.83 19.00 -21.83
CA ASN A 342 -22.95 18.43 -20.81
C ASN A 342 -23.45 18.58 -19.36
N ARG A 343 -24.74 18.84 -19.13
CA ARG A 343 -25.30 18.80 -17.77
C ARG A 343 -25.20 17.41 -17.15
N ILE A 344 -25.22 16.35 -17.97
CA ILE A 344 -24.93 14.99 -17.59
C ILE A 344 -23.80 14.53 -18.50
N ASN A 345 -22.63 14.23 -17.95
CA ASN A 345 -21.52 13.71 -18.72
C ASN A 345 -20.75 12.66 -17.92
N GLY A 346 -19.96 11.86 -18.61
CA GLY A 346 -19.18 10.84 -17.93
C GLY A 346 -18.49 9.89 -18.88
N SER A 347 -17.94 8.84 -18.30
CA SER A 347 -17.33 7.73 -19.03
C SER A 347 -17.70 6.39 -18.44
N VAL A 348 -17.76 5.38 -19.30
CA VAL A 348 -17.87 3.97 -18.95
C VAL A 348 -16.68 3.27 -19.57
N ASP A 349 -15.95 2.52 -18.77
CA ASP A 349 -14.80 1.74 -19.22
C ASP A 349 -14.94 0.27 -18.78
N VAL A 350 -14.59 -0.64 -19.70
CA VAL A 350 -14.45 -2.08 -19.43
C VAL A 350 -13.05 -2.49 -19.82
N PHE A 351 -12.31 -3.08 -18.88
CA PHE A 351 -10.94 -3.46 -19.12
C PHE A 351 -10.70 -4.96 -18.87
N PHE A 352 -9.75 -5.50 -19.62
CA PHE A 352 -9.22 -6.85 -19.50
C PHE A 352 -7.71 -6.74 -19.38
N LYS A 353 -7.18 -7.16 -18.24
CA LYS A 353 -5.76 -7.08 -17.92
C LYS A 353 -5.18 -8.47 -17.68
N GLU A 354 -4.01 -8.72 -18.22
CA GLU A 354 -3.21 -9.92 -17.97
C GLU A 354 -1.80 -9.50 -17.53
N VAL A 355 -1.34 -10.04 -16.41
CA VAL A 355 0.04 -9.88 -15.93
C VAL A 355 0.75 -11.21 -16.14
N LYS A 356 1.89 -11.17 -16.81
CA LYS A 356 2.75 -12.33 -17.10
C LYS A 356 4.12 -12.16 -16.46
N ASP A 357 4.76 -13.30 -16.25
CA ASP A 357 6.13 -13.32 -15.75
C ASP A 357 6.26 -12.58 -14.41
N LEU A 358 5.31 -12.80 -13.48
CA LEU A 358 5.26 -12.16 -12.18
C LEU A 358 6.60 -12.28 -11.46
N LEU A 359 7.11 -11.15 -10.98
CA LEU A 359 8.35 -11.10 -10.21
C LEU A 359 8.09 -11.55 -8.77
N SER A 360 8.69 -12.66 -8.38
CA SER A 360 8.48 -13.24 -7.06
C SER A 360 9.75 -13.89 -6.51
N TRP A 361 9.88 -13.84 -5.19
CA TRP A 361 10.85 -14.62 -4.46
C TRP A 361 10.37 -16.05 -4.37
N ARG A 362 11.10 -17.00 -5.00
CA ARG A 362 10.84 -18.42 -4.89
C ARG A 362 11.67 -19.00 -3.78
N SER A 363 11.02 -19.53 -2.75
CA SER A 363 11.71 -20.27 -1.70
C SER A 363 12.33 -21.55 -2.24
N LEU A 364 13.51 -21.88 -1.77
CA LEU A 364 14.21 -23.12 -2.07
C LEU A 364 14.06 -24.10 -0.91
N PRO A 365 14.24 -25.42 -1.15
CA PRO A 365 14.26 -26.41 -0.07
C PRO A 365 15.28 -26.05 1.01
N HIS A 366 15.01 -26.41 2.26
CA HIS A 366 15.92 -26.16 3.40
C HIS A 366 17.32 -26.79 3.24
N THR A 367 17.48 -27.74 2.31
CA THR A 367 18.79 -28.34 1.95
C THR A 367 19.61 -27.44 1.02
N ALA A 368 19.03 -26.37 0.47
CA ALA A 368 19.75 -25.44 -0.37
C ALA A 368 20.63 -24.51 0.48
N VAL A 369 21.71 -24.00 -0.12
CA VAL A 369 22.66 -23.08 0.56
C VAL A 369 22.02 -21.74 0.86
N THR A 370 21.00 -21.32 0.07
CA THR A 370 20.27 -20.07 0.25
C THR A 370 18.77 -20.32 0.38
N THR A 371 18.05 -19.37 0.98
CA THR A 371 16.61 -19.50 1.27
C THR A 371 15.73 -19.37 0.03
N GLY A 372 16.23 -18.76 -1.06
CA GLY A 372 15.42 -18.58 -2.26
C GLY A 372 16.15 -17.86 -3.40
N ILE A 373 15.41 -17.62 -4.47
CA ILE A 373 15.89 -16.97 -5.69
C ILE A 373 14.77 -16.12 -6.33
N TRP A 374 15.09 -14.94 -6.85
CA TRP A 374 14.16 -14.15 -7.65
C TRP A 374 13.87 -14.85 -8.98
N SER A 375 12.60 -14.97 -9.32
CA SER A 375 12.15 -15.70 -10.50
C SER A 375 10.90 -15.07 -11.08
N ASN A 376 10.69 -15.27 -12.39
CA ASN A 376 9.45 -14.94 -13.06
C ASN A 376 8.50 -16.13 -12.97
N ILE A 377 7.40 -15.99 -12.23
CA ILE A 377 6.49 -17.11 -11.96
C ILE A 377 5.04 -16.70 -12.00
N GLY A 378 4.26 -17.48 -12.73
CA GLY A 378 2.81 -17.34 -12.77
C GLY A 378 2.29 -16.24 -13.68
N LYS A 379 0.97 -16.26 -13.79
CA LYS A 379 0.17 -15.27 -14.55
C LYS A 379 -1.11 -14.99 -13.80
N THR A 380 -1.55 -13.74 -13.86
CA THR A 380 -2.85 -13.32 -13.34
C THR A 380 -3.66 -12.63 -14.42
N LYS A 381 -4.98 -12.63 -14.25
CA LYS A 381 -5.91 -11.87 -15.09
C LYS A 381 -6.86 -11.07 -14.24
N SER A 382 -7.20 -9.87 -14.70
CA SER A 382 -8.19 -9.01 -14.07
C SER A 382 -9.20 -8.55 -15.14
N THR A 383 -10.46 -8.49 -14.74
CA THR A 383 -11.52 -7.91 -15.58
C THR A 383 -12.28 -6.93 -14.72
N GLY A 384 -12.49 -5.72 -15.22
CA GLY A 384 -13.15 -4.68 -14.44
C GLY A 384 -14.05 -3.78 -15.29
N PHE A 385 -14.87 -3.04 -14.53
CA PHE A 385 -15.80 -2.05 -15.00
C PHE A 385 -15.63 -0.78 -14.18
N GLU A 386 -15.58 0.37 -14.86
CA GLU A 386 -15.47 1.69 -14.26
C GLU A 386 -16.53 2.61 -14.84
N LEU A 387 -17.12 3.45 -13.98
CA LEU A 387 -18.07 4.47 -14.34
C LEU A 387 -17.68 5.79 -13.66
N THR A 388 -17.59 6.84 -14.43
CA THR A 388 -17.58 8.21 -13.92
C THR A 388 -18.80 8.95 -14.45
N LEU A 389 -19.57 9.56 -13.56
CA LEU A 389 -20.76 10.33 -13.90
C LEU A 389 -20.70 11.71 -13.24
N ASN A 390 -20.74 12.76 -14.03
CA ASN A 390 -20.82 14.14 -13.57
C ASN A 390 -22.18 14.72 -13.94
N THR A 391 -22.81 15.42 -13.00
CA THR A 391 -24.13 16.03 -13.22
C THR A 391 -24.14 17.45 -12.68
N VAL A 392 -24.65 18.36 -13.48
CA VAL A 392 -25.04 19.71 -13.05
C VAL A 392 -26.52 19.66 -12.67
N ASN A 393 -26.80 19.52 -11.37
CA ASN A 393 -28.13 19.29 -10.85
C ASN A 393 -28.94 20.59 -10.85
N LEU A 394 -28.32 21.68 -10.41
CA LEU A 394 -28.93 23.00 -10.38
C LEU A 394 -27.98 24.04 -10.98
N GLU A 395 -28.53 24.92 -11.81
CA GLU A 395 -27.89 26.12 -12.33
C GLU A 395 -28.67 27.35 -11.90
N GLY A 396 -28.01 28.38 -11.35
CA GLY A 396 -28.66 29.59 -10.89
C GLY A 396 -27.99 30.19 -9.65
N PRO A 397 -28.74 30.90 -8.80
CA PRO A 397 -28.19 31.45 -7.55
C PRO A 397 -27.59 30.40 -6.62
N LEU A 398 -28.21 29.23 -6.56
CA LEU A 398 -27.62 27.99 -6.02
C LEU A 398 -27.15 27.16 -7.19
N HIS A 399 -25.83 26.93 -7.24
CA HIS A 399 -25.22 26.01 -8.18
C HIS A 399 -24.89 24.70 -7.44
N TRP A 400 -25.28 23.54 -8.01
CA TRP A 400 -25.04 22.23 -7.44
C TRP A 400 -24.59 21.26 -8.52
N GLU A 401 -23.41 20.72 -8.33
CA GLU A 401 -22.80 19.66 -9.15
C GLU A 401 -22.58 18.41 -8.31
N SER A 402 -22.69 17.24 -8.96
CA SER A 402 -22.36 15.95 -8.34
C SER A 402 -21.45 15.14 -9.25
N THR A 403 -20.49 14.45 -8.65
CA THR A 403 -19.62 13.47 -9.32
C THR A 403 -19.73 12.13 -8.61
N LEU A 404 -20.08 11.10 -9.38
CA LEU A 404 -20.10 9.71 -8.95
C LEU A 404 -18.98 8.95 -9.67
N THR A 405 -18.13 8.23 -8.93
CA THR A 405 -17.20 7.24 -9.46
C THR A 405 -17.56 5.87 -8.92
N TYR A 406 -17.48 4.85 -9.77
CA TYR A 406 -17.71 3.47 -9.39
C TYR A 406 -16.69 2.59 -10.07
N THR A 407 -16.06 1.69 -9.31
CA THR A 407 -15.08 0.73 -9.83
C THR A 407 -15.36 -0.65 -9.26
N SER A 408 -15.41 -1.64 -10.13
CA SER A 408 -15.53 -3.06 -9.77
C SER A 408 -14.57 -3.87 -10.62
N TYR A 409 -13.77 -4.72 -9.99
CA TYR A 409 -12.89 -5.63 -10.73
C TYR A 409 -12.79 -6.99 -10.03
N ARG A 410 -12.35 -7.99 -10.79
CA ARG A 410 -12.06 -9.34 -10.29
C ARG A 410 -10.72 -9.78 -10.84
N ASP A 411 -9.82 -10.12 -9.93
CA ASP A 411 -8.51 -10.67 -10.21
C ASP A 411 -8.47 -12.17 -9.91
N ARG A 412 -7.78 -12.93 -10.75
CA ARG A 412 -7.65 -14.39 -10.59
C ARG A 412 -6.30 -14.85 -11.07
N TRP A 413 -5.83 -15.92 -10.49
CA TRP A 413 -4.75 -16.69 -11.07
C TRP A 413 -5.17 -17.25 -12.43
N LYS A 414 -4.27 -17.18 -13.39
CA LYS A 414 -4.40 -17.84 -14.71
C LYS A 414 -3.42 -18.99 -14.80
N GLU A 415 -2.26 -18.85 -14.16
CA GLU A 415 -1.19 -19.85 -14.11
C GLU A 415 -0.39 -19.60 -12.84
N ARG A 416 -0.16 -20.63 -12.03
CA ARG A 416 0.63 -20.57 -10.80
C ARG A 416 2.02 -21.15 -11.06
N ASP A 417 2.93 -21.05 -10.08
CA ASP A 417 4.23 -21.71 -10.15
C ASP A 417 4.02 -23.24 -10.14
N PRO A 418 4.41 -23.98 -11.21
CA PRO A 418 4.20 -25.43 -11.29
C PRO A 418 5.05 -26.21 -10.27
N LYS A 419 6.02 -25.56 -9.61
CA LYS A 419 6.85 -26.18 -8.57
C LYS A 419 6.26 -26.04 -7.16
N VAL A 420 5.19 -25.26 -7.00
CA VAL A 420 4.48 -25.10 -5.73
C VAL A 420 3.36 -26.11 -5.66
N ILE A 421 3.43 -26.98 -4.66
CA ILE A 421 2.34 -27.91 -4.35
C ILE A 421 1.23 -27.08 -3.69
N LEU A 422 0.09 -27.00 -4.34
CA LEU A 422 -1.08 -26.32 -3.78
C LEU A 422 -1.73 -27.20 -2.72
N ALA A 423 -2.26 -26.55 -1.66
CA ALA A 423 -3.11 -27.26 -0.72
C ALA A 423 -4.38 -27.79 -1.44
N PRO A 424 -4.95 -28.94 -1.02
CA PRO A 424 -6.06 -29.59 -1.73
C PRO A 424 -7.27 -28.69 -1.97
N TYR A 425 -7.52 -27.74 -1.07
CA TYR A 425 -8.64 -26.78 -1.15
C TYR A 425 -8.38 -25.59 -2.07
N VAL A 426 -7.14 -25.38 -2.56
CA VAL A 426 -6.76 -24.26 -3.43
C VAL A 426 -6.91 -24.64 -4.90
N LYS A 427 -7.74 -23.91 -5.64
CA LYS A 427 -7.92 -24.10 -7.08
C LYS A 427 -6.95 -23.24 -7.88
N GLU A 428 -6.53 -23.74 -9.04
CA GLU A 428 -5.59 -23.05 -9.95
C GLU A 428 -6.05 -21.62 -10.27
N ASN A 429 -7.34 -21.42 -10.50
CA ASN A 429 -7.92 -20.16 -10.95
C ASN A 429 -8.63 -19.35 -9.85
N ASP A 430 -8.33 -19.60 -8.58
CA ASP A 430 -8.88 -18.82 -7.48
C ASP A 430 -8.48 -17.34 -7.57
N PRO A 431 -9.23 -16.43 -6.91
CA PRO A 431 -8.83 -15.04 -6.79
C PRO A 431 -7.40 -14.92 -6.21
N VAL A 432 -6.66 -13.89 -6.62
CA VAL A 432 -5.28 -13.66 -6.14
C VAL A 432 -5.26 -13.46 -4.62
N SER A 433 -6.26 -12.77 -4.09
CA SER A 433 -6.41 -12.48 -2.65
C SER A 433 -7.43 -13.41 -1.97
N ALA A 434 -7.54 -14.67 -2.42
CA ALA A 434 -8.46 -15.67 -1.85
C ALA A 434 -8.17 -15.93 -0.37
N ILE A 435 -9.24 -16.12 0.40
CA ILE A 435 -9.20 -16.45 1.81
C ILE A 435 -9.84 -17.81 1.99
N TYR A 436 -9.20 -18.64 2.80
CA TYR A 436 -9.64 -19.99 3.12
C TYR A 436 -9.75 -20.16 4.64
N THR A 437 -10.75 -20.91 5.09
CA THR A 437 -11.03 -21.07 6.51
C THR A 437 -11.85 -22.34 6.78
N LEU A 438 -11.82 -22.82 8.00
CA LEU A 438 -12.75 -23.85 8.49
C LEU A 438 -14.16 -23.25 8.68
N ILE A 439 -15.19 -24.07 8.59
CA ILE A 439 -16.59 -23.66 8.84
C ILE A 439 -16.92 -23.88 10.33
N PRO A 440 -17.29 -22.82 11.10
CA PRO A 440 -17.70 -22.98 12.49
C PRO A 440 -18.95 -23.83 12.65
N ASP A 441 -19.00 -24.65 13.71
CA ASP A 441 -20.12 -25.51 14.08
C ASP A 441 -20.51 -25.37 15.57
N GLY A 442 -20.46 -24.16 16.09
CA GLY A 442 -20.78 -23.83 17.47
C GLY A 442 -19.62 -24.03 18.45
N ILE A 443 -19.96 -24.13 19.73
CA ILE A 443 -19.01 -24.26 20.84
C ILE A 443 -19.26 -25.62 21.52
N LYS A 444 -18.19 -26.38 21.81
CA LYS A 444 -18.25 -27.64 22.51
C LYS A 444 -18.80 -27.44 23.93
N GLN A 445 -19.81 -28.20 24.30
CA GLN A 445 -20.38 -28.21 25.63
C GLN A 445 -19.73 -29.24 26.54
N ALA A 446 -19.86 -29.10 27.86
CA ALA A 446 -19.40 -30.10 28.81
C ALA A 446 -20.15 -31.43 28.60
N GLY A 447 -19.40 -32.53 28.48
CA GLY A 447 -19.96 -33.88 28.24
C GLY A 447 -20.39 -34.13 26.78
N GLU A 448 -20.23 -33.18 25.87
CA GLU A 448 -20.50 -33.39 24.45
C GLU A 448 -19.39 -34.23 23.80
N ASP A 449 -19.77 -35.27 23.06
CA ASP A 449 -18.83 -36.06 22.25
C ASP A 449 -18.57 -35.37 20.91
N THR A 450 -17.28 -35.27 20.57
CA THR A 450 -16.81 -34.66 19.31
C THR A 450 -15.79 -35.59 18.63
N PRO A 451 -16.26 -36.72 18.04
CA PRO A 451 -15.34 -37.76 17.53
C PRO A 451 -14.41 -37.25 16.42
N ALA A 452 -14.84 -36.31 15.58
CA ALA A 452 -13.99 -35.69 14.57
C ALA A 452 -12.91 -34.73 15.13
N MET A 453 -13.05 -34.35 16.42
CA MET A 453 -12.18 -33.42 17.13
C MET A 453 -11.93 -33.93 18.56
N PRO A 454 -11.24 -35.07 18.76
CA PRO A 454 -11.15 -35.73 20.05
C PRO A 454 -10.47 -34.89 21.14
N ASP A 455 -9.49 -34.06 20.77
CA ASP A 455 -8.73 -33.22 21.70
C ASP A 455 -9.42 -31.89 22.06
N LEU A 456 -10.64 -31.64 21.55
CA LEU A 456 -11.34 -30.41 21.79
C LEU A 456 -11.82 -30.32 23.24
N LEU A 457 -11.57 -29.20 23.88
CA LEU A 457 -12.02 -28.92 25.26
C LEU A 457 -13.37 -28.21 25.27
N PRO A 458 -14.19 -28.36 26.35
CA PRO A 458 -15.41 -27.57 26.52
C PRO A 458 -15.13 -26.07 26.43
N GLY A 459 -15.98 -25.35 25.71
CA GLY A 459 -15.81 -23.92 25.45
C GLY A 459 -14.97 -23.58 24.22
N GLN A 460 -14.34 -24.55 23.59
CA GLN A 460 -13.64 -24.35 22.32
C GLN A 460 -14.61 -24.42 21.12
N ARG A 461 -14.22 -23.77 20.02
CA ARG A 461 -15.01 -23.75 18.78
C ARG A 461 -14.95 -25.09 18.07
N LYS A 462 -16.10 -25.62 17.68
CA LYS A 462 -16.24 -26.78 16.81
C LYS A 462 -16.18 -26.36 15.34
N TYR A 463 -15.77 -27.29 14.49
CA TYR A 463 -15.74 -27.15 13.06
C TYR A 463 -16.51 -28.26 12.37
N LYS A 464 -17.03 -27.96 11.17
CA LYS A 464 -17.74 -28.95 10.36
C LYS A 464 -16.74 -29.80 9.60
N ASP A 465 -16.88 -31.10 9.73
CA ASP A 465 -16.26 -32.08 8.84
C ASP A 465 -17.05 -32.09 7.53
N VAL A 466 -16.44 -31.60 6.47
CA VAL A 466 -17.10 -31.41 5.16
C VAL A 466 -16.39 -32.19 4.06
N ASN A 467 -15.19 -32.69 4.32
CA ASN A 467 -14.35 -33.31 3.30
C ASN A 467 -13.35 -34.30 3.92
N GLY A 468 -12.80 -35.15 3.07
CA GLY A 468 -11.64 -35.97 3.35
C GLY A 468 -10.77 -36.08 2.12
N LEU A 469 -9.64 -36.75 2.20
CA LEU A 469 -8.71 -36.99 1.10
C LEU A 469 -8.81 -38.43 0.63
N ASP A 470 -8.75 -38.65 -0.70
CA ASP A 470 -8.54 -39.96 -1.29
C ASP A 470 -7.05 -40.38 -1.22
N GLU A 471 -6.71 -41.58 -1.72
CA GLU A 471 -5.34 -42.11 -1.71
C GLU A 471 -4.37 -41.24 -2.54
N GLU A 472 -4.88 -40.51 -3.54
CA GLU A 472 -4.14 -39.59 -4.37
C GLU A 472 -4.02 -38.19 -3.77
N GLY A 473 -4.67 -37.93 -2.62
CA GLY A 473 -4.66 -36.61 -1.93
C GLY A 473 -5.65 -35.60 -2.47
N ASN A 474 -6.66 -36.01 -3.25
CA ASN A 474 -7.72 -35.14 -3.73
C ASN A 474 -8.89 -35.10 -2.73
N LEU A 475 -9.64 -33.98 -2.74
CA LEU A 475 -10.84 -33.82 -1.93
C LEU A 475 -11.94 -34.76 -2.39
N THR A 476 -12.49 -35.55 -1.48
CA THR A 476 -13.59 -36.50 -1.78
C THR A 476 -14.97 -35.87 -1.86
N GLY A 477 -15.13 -34.68 -1.27
CA GLY A 477 -16.42 -34.01 -1.10
C GLY A 477 -17.33 -34.66 -0.05
N LYS A 478 -16.79 -35.50 0.82
CA LYS A 478 -17.53 -36.22 1.89
C LYS A 478 -16.74 -36.18 3.18
N PRO A 479 -17.43 -36.04 4.33
CA PRO A 479 -16.83 -36.15 5.66
C PRO A 479 -16.06 -37.46 5.84
N ASP A 480 -14.92 -37.40 6.52
CA ASP A 480 -14.07 -38.57 6.82
C ASP A 480 -13.93 -38.87 8.31
N GLY A 481 -14.60 -38.12 9.16
CA GLY A 481 -14.57 -38.27 10.62
C GLY A 481 -13.41 -37.55 11.31
N LYS A 482 -12.72 -36.66 10.63
CA LYS A 482 -11.61 -35.85 11.15
C LYS A 482 -11.74 -34.42 10.72
N ILE A 483 -11.17 -33.49 11.50
CA ILE A 483 -10.99 -32.08 11.10
C ILE A 483 -9.53 -31.84 10.80
N ASP A 484 -9.23 -31.53 9.53
CA ASP A 484 -7.88 -31.22 9.06
C ASP A 484 -7.89 -30.23 7.88
N GLN A 485 -6.82 -30.27 7.06
CA GLN A 485 -6.70 -29.42 5.85
C GLN A 485 -7.79 -29.69 4.81
N ALA A 486 -8.38 -30.88 4.76
CA ALA A 486 -9.39 -31.23 3.79
C ALA A 486 -10.68 -30.42 4.02
N ASP A 487 -10.97 -30.04 5.27
CA ASP A 487 -12.16 -29.28 5.66
C ASP A 487 -12.08 -27.77 5.42
N VAL A 488 -10.90 -27.30 5.02
CA VAL A 488 -10.70 -25.88 4.71
C VAL A 488 -11.42 -25.51 3.43
N VAL A 489 -12.24 -24.47 3.46
CA VAL A 489 -13.06 -24.01 2.35
C VAL A 489 -12.75 -22.57 1.93
N TYR A 490 -13.04 -22.24 0.69
CA TYR A 490 -12.97 -20.87 0.20
C TYR A 490 -14.05 -20.00 0.85
N LEU A 491 -13.64 -18.99 1.61
CA LEU A 491 -14.55 -18.03 2.27
C LEU A 491 -14.90 -16.85 1.34
N GLY A 492 -13.91 -16.33 0.62
CA GLY A 492 -14.05 -15.14 -0.19
C GLY A 492 -12.71 -14.52 -0.55
N THR A 493 -12.68 -13.21 -0.75
CA THR A 493 -11.48 -12.46 -1.13
C THR A 493 -11.32 -11.20 -0.27
N ARG A 494 -10.08 -10.72 -0.10
CA ARG A 494 -9.82 -9.42 0.53
C ARG A 494 -10.28 -8.26 -0.34
N ALA A 495 -10.22 -8.39 -1.66
CA ALA A 495 -10.63 -7.35 -2.60
C ALA A 495 -12.13 -7.03 -2.44
N PRO A 496 -12.53 -5.75 -2.40
CA PRO A 496 -13.92 -5.36 -2.39
C PRO A 496 -14.63 -5.78 -3.68
N LYS A 497 -15.94 -5.99 -3.59
CA LYS A 497 -16.78 -6.22 -4.79
C LYS A 497 -16.84 -4.99 -5.67
N PHE A 498 -16.90 -3.80 -5.04
CA PHE A 498 -16.79 -2.51 -5.71
C PHE A 498 -16.40 -1.42 -4.71
N THR A 499 -15.87 -0.34 -5.24
CA THR A 499 -15.66 0.93 -4.53
C THR A 499 -16.46 2.04 -5.22
N MET A 500 -16.89 3.04 -4.46
CA MET A 500 -17.68 4.16 -4.95
C MET A 500 -17.23 5.45 -4.27
N GLY A 501 -17.00 6.50 -5.06
CA GLY A 501 -16.79 7.86 -4.60
C GLY A 501 -17.98 8.73 -5.01
N PHE A 502 -18.47 9.60 -4.10
CA PHE A 502 -19.56 10.52 -4.38
C PHE A 502 -19.23 11.91 -3.84
N SER A 503 -18.98 12.85 -4.74
CA SER A 503 -18.73 14.26 -4.41
C SER A 503 -19.93 15.12 -4.76
N ASN A 504 -20.23 16.10 -3.91
CA ASN A 504 -21.23 17.13 -4.14
C ASN A 504 -20.61 18.49 -3.88
N ASP A 505 -20.76 19.38 -4.86
CA ASP A 505 -20.27 20.74 -4.84
C ASP A 505 -21.43 21.71 -4.90
N PHE A 506 -21.57 22.54 -3.87
CA PHE A 506 -22.61 23.59 -3.78
C PHE A 506 -21.94 24.94 -3.76
N ARG A 507 -22.50 25.93 -4.52
CA ARG A 507 -22.08 27.32 -4.49
C ARG A 507 -23.28 28.21 -4.36
N TYR A 508 -23.26 29.10 -3.36
CA TYR A 508 -24.35 30.04 -3.12
C TYR A 508 -23.84 31.34 -2.51
N LYS A 509 -24.05 32.47 -3.19
CA LYS A 509 -23.75 33.82 -2.69
C LYS A 509 -22.36 34.00 -2.07
N GLY A 510 -21.32 33.35 -2.63
CA GLY A 510 -19.94 33.39 -2.14
C GLY A 510 -19.56 32.26 -1.23
N PHE A 511 -20.50 31.49 -0.71
CA PHE A 511 -20.24 30.23 -0.06
C PHE A 511 -19.97 29.14 -1.08
N ASP A 512 -19.03 28.28 -0.79
CA ASP A 512 -18.81 27.00 -1.46
C ASP A 512 -18.75 25.88 -0.42
N LEU A 513 -19.41 24.76 -0.71
CA LEU A 513 -19.45 23.57 0.13
C LEU A 513 -19.17 22.37 -0.74
N ASN A 514 -18.09 21.64 -0.42
CA ASN A 514 -17.81 20.34 -0.99
C ASN A 514 -18.01 19.24 0.07
N ILE A 515 -18.70 18.18 -0.31
CA ILE A 515 -18.92 16.99 0.51
C ILE A 515 -18.46 15.77 -0.29
N TYR A 516 -17.52 15.02 0.22
CA TYR A 516 -17.04 13.80 -0.42
C TYR A 516 -17.26 12.56 0.46
N LEU A 517 -18.00 11.61 -0.10
CA LEU A 517 -18.29 10.30 0.47
C LEU A 517 -17.53 9.22 -0.28
N TYR A 518 -17.00 8.26 0.44
CA TYR A 518 -16.35 7.08 -0.13
C TYR A 518 -16.94 5.81 0.48
N ALA A 519 -17.25 4.83 -0.36
CA ALA A 519 -17.71 3.52 0.05
C ALA A 519 -16.83 2.41 -0.52
N SER A 520 -16.58 1.41 0.30
CA SER A 520 -16.00 0.12 -0.11
C SER A 520 -16.95 -0.98 0.33
N VAL A 521 -17.39 -1.82 -0.61
CA VAL A 521 -18.43 -2.81 -0.37
C VAL A 521 -17.93 -4.21 -0.67
N GLY A 522 -18.08 -5.09 0.30
CA GLY A 522 -17.59 -6.48 0.21
C GLY A 522 -16.10 -6.57 0.52
N GLY A 523 -15.51 -7.76 0.26
CA GLY A 523 -14.19 -8.10 0.75
C GLY A 523 -14.21 -8.50 2.22
N TYR A 524 -13.09 -9.04 2.66
CA TYR A 524 -12.87 -9.45 4.04
C TYR A 524 -11.57 -8.87 4.55
N SER A 525 -11.55 -8.47 5.81
CA SER A 525 -10.34 -8.08 6.54
C SER A 525 -10.21 -8.89 7.82
N TYR A 526 -8.99 -9.08 8.28
CA TYR A 526 -8.73 -9.75 9.55
C TYR A 526 -8.70 -8.70 10.66
N PRO A 527 -9.65 -8.71 11.61
CA PRO A 527 -9.73 -7.70 12.66
C PRO A 527 -8.73 -8.05 13.78
N TYR A 528 -7.45 -7.76 13.59
CA TYR A 528 -6.38 -8.13 14.53
C TYR A 528 -6.69 -7.68 15.96
N THR A 529 -7.12 -6.43 16.14
CA THR A 529 -7.49 -5.92 17.48
C THR A 529 -8.61 -6.73 18.13
N GLN A 530 -9.67 -7.06 17.38
CA GLN A 530 -10.79 -7.87 17.89
C GLN A 530 -10.34 -9.29 18.25
N VAL A 531 -9.46 -9.87 17.44
CA VAL A 531 -8.95 -11.24 17.66
C VAL A 531 -7.98 -11.29 18.82
N GLU A 532 -6.98 -10.40 18.83
CA GLU A 532 -5.90 -10.40 19.83
C GLU A 532 -6.38 -9.96 21.22
N HIS A 533 -7.27 -8.97 21.32
CA HIS A 533 -7.83 -8.46 22.58
C HIS A 533 -9.20 -9.03 22.92
N GLY A 534 -9.68 -10.00 22.15
CA GLY A 534 -10.88 -10.79 22.41
C GLY A 534 -10.55 -12.22 22.80
N VAL A 535 -11.57 -13.09 22.76
CA VAL A 535 -11.44 -14.52 23.07
C VAL A 535 -11.03 -15.39 21.88
N TYR A 536 -10.83 -14.81 20.71
CA TYR A 536 -10.58 -15.55 19.47
C TYR A 536 -9.08 -15.79 19.20
N GLY A 537 -8.20 -15.06 19.88
CA GLY A 537 -6.74 -15.24 19.76
C GLY A 537 -6.29 -16.50 20.54
N GLY A 538 -5.33 -17.21 19.96
CA GLY A 538 -4.82 -18.48 20.49
C GLY A 538 -4.23 -18.42 21.91
N ASN A 539 -4.04 -17.23 22.48
CA ASN A 539 -3.50 -17.01 23.82
C ASN A 539 -4.48 -16.21 24.72
N GLY A 540 -5.77 -16.16 24.38
CA GLY A 540 -6.74 -15.33 25.10
C GLY A 540 -6.78 -15.57 26.61
N ILE A 541 -6.89 -16.83 27.05
CA ILE A 541 -6.94 -17.16 28.47
C ILE A 541 -5.60 -16.88 29.18
N GLN A 542 -4.46 -17.06 28.51
CA GLN A 542 -3.15 -16.78 29.09
C GLN A 542 -3.00 -15.27 29.32
N ARG A 543 -3.44 -14.45 28.39
CA ARG A 543 -3.43 -12.98 28.54
C ARG A 543 -4.30 -12.53 29.71
N LEU A 544 -5.42 -13.21 29.97
CA LEU A 544 -6.23 -12.97 31.19
C LEU A 544 -5.46 -13.28 32.47
N LYS A 545 -4.72 -14.39 32.52
CA LYS A 545 -3.87 -14.77 33.66
C LYS A 545 -2.76 -13.76 33.90
N ASP A 546 -2.26 -13.16 32.81
CA ASP A 546 -1.22 -12.13 32.82
C ASP A 546 -1.78 -10.72 33.13
N ASN A 547 -3.02 -10.60 33.56
CA ASN A 547 -3.70 -9.37 33.94
C ASN A 547 -3.80 -8.33 32.80
N ASN A 548 -3.86 -8.78 31.54
CA ASN A 548 -4.04 -7.88 30.41
C ASN A 548 -5.46 -7.28 30.35
N ASN A 549 -5.55 -6.12 29.72
CA ASN A 549 -6.83 -5.54 29.34
C ASN A 549 -7.42 -6.24 28.11
N PHE A 550 -8.74 -6.28 28.02
CA PHE A 550 -9.50 -6.91 26.94
C PHE A 550 -10.65 -6.03 26.48
N LEU A 551 -11.15 -6.34 25.30
CA LEU A 551 -12.42 -5.79 24.84
C LEU A 551 -13.56 -6.22 25.78
N ALA A 552 -14.54 -5.34 25.98
CA ALA A 552 -15.60 -5.53 26.96
C ALA A 552 -16.48 -6.77 26.67
N ASP A 553 -16.52 -7.23 25.43
CA ASP A 553 -17.29 -8.40 24.98
C ASP A 553 -16.77 -9.74 25.56
N ILE A 554 -15.51 -9.76 26.06
CA ILE A 554 -14.97 -10.96 26.74
C ILE A 554 -15.84 -11.45 27.88
N LYS A 555 -16.64 -10.58 28.49
CA LYS A 555 -17.61 -10.94 29.53
C LYS A 555 -18.68 -11.92 29.06
N ASN A 556 -18.92 -11.93 27.73
CA ASN A 556 -19.91 -12.80 27.09
C ASN A 556 -19.33 -14.14 26.64
N ARG A 557 -18.03 -14.43 26.91
CA ARG A 557 -17.41 -15.70 26.51
C ARG A 557 -18.08 -16.91 27.15
N TRP A 558 -17.89 -18.07 26.56
CA TRP A 558 -18.30 -19.33 27.15
C TRP A 558 -17.58 -19.57 28.50
N THR A 559 -18.33 -19.92 29.49
CA THR A 559 -17.89 -20.40 30.83
C THR A 559 -18.86 -21.43 31.32
N SER A 560 -18.54 -22.14 32.42
CA SER A 560 -19.50 -23.05 33.10
C SER A 560 -20.81 -22.39 33.49
N ASP A 561 -20.78 -21.07 33.75
CA ASP A 561 -21.96 -20.29 34.15
C ASP A 561 -22.63 -19.59 32.93
N ASN A 562 -22.03 -19.65 31.73
CA ASN A 562 -22.54 -19.07 30.50
C ASN A 562 -22.36 -20.01 29.29
N MET A 563 -22.92 -21.22 29.41
CA MET A 563 -22.79 -22.27 28.40
C MET A 563 -23.54 -21.97 27.09
N SER A 564 -24.48 -21.05 27.09
CA SER A 564 -25.23 -20.64 25.87
C SER A 564 -24.48 -19.66 24.98
N SER A 565 -23.29 -19.23 25.38
CA SER A 565 -22.51 -18.28 24.59
C SER A 565 -22.09 -18.84 23.23
N ALA A 566 -22.18 -17.99 22.18
CA ALA A 566 -21.62 -18.26 20.87
C ALA A 566 -20.14 -17.88 20.79
N MET A 567 -19.55 -17.24 21.81
CA MET A 567 -18.16 -16.87 21.90
C MET A 567 -17.35 -17.99 22.57
N PRO A 568 -16.17 -18.38 22.05
CA PRO A 568 -15.33 -19.40 22.68
C PRO A 568 -14.85 -18.97 24.08
N SER A 569 -14.32 -19.92 24.84
CA SER A 569 -13.76 -19.70 26.18
C SER A 569 -12.48 -18.87 26.20
N GLY A 570 -11.75 -18.86 25.08
CA GLY A 570 -10.41 -18.27 24.95
C GLY A 570 -9.27 -19.28 25.18
N GLU A 571 -9.56 -20.55 25.38
CA GLU A 571 -8.56 -21.61 25.41
C GLU A 571 -8.00 -21.87 23.99
N VAL A 572 -6.71 -22.21 23.92
CA VAL A 572 -6.03 -22.52 22.64
C VAL A 572 -6.73 -23.69 21.95
N ASN A 573 -7.15 -23.46 20.73
CA ASN A 573 -7.75 -24.48 19.87
C ASN A 573 -6.75 -24.88 18.79
N SER A 574 -6.20 -26.09 18.85
CA SER A 574 -5.19 -26.57 17.90
C SER A 574 -5.70 -26.62 16.46
N TYR A 575 -6.99 -26.83 16.26
CA TYR A 575 -7.62 -26.89 14.93
C TYR A 575 -7.67 -25.51 14.24
N ASP A 576 -7.58 -24.40 14.98
CA ASP A 576 -7.50 -23.05 14.41
C ASP A 576 -6.26 -22.88 13.51
N SER A 577 -5.25 -23.71 13.66
CA SER A 577 -4.04 -23.71 12.83
C SER A 577 -4.30 -24.07 11.37
N TYR A 578 -5.37 -24.80 11.06
CA TYR A 578 -5.78 -25.12 9.70
C TYR A 578 -6.46 -23.93 8.99
N GLY A 579 -7.10 -23.02 9.76
CA GLY A 579 -7.76 -21.85 9.19
C GLY A 579 -8.85 -21.28 10.10
N ALA A 580 -8.48 -20.47 11.09
CA ALA A 580 -9.45 -19.85 11.99
C ALA A 580 -10.43 -18.89 11.25
N PRO A 581 -11.74 -18.99 11.51
CA PRO A 581 -12.77 -18.21 10.81
C PRO A 581 -12.97 -16.83 11.42
N ASN A 582 -11.87 -16.11 11.67
CA ASN A 582 -11.88 -14.79 12.30
C ASN A 582 -11.94 -13.62 11.30
N TRP A 583 -12.15 -13.92 10.02
CA TRP A 583 -12.31 -12.92 8.98
C TRP A 583 -13.69 -12.27 9.02
N GLU A 584 -13.73 -10.95 8.89
CA GLU A 584 -14.98 -10.18 8.89
C GLU A 584 -15.18 -9.45 7.57
N LYS A 585 -16.47 -9.27 7.19
CA LYS A 585 -16.81 -8.47 6.00
C LYS A 585 -16.38 -7.02 6.21
N ASN A 586 -15.62 -6.49 5.25
CA ASN A 586 -15.11 -5.14 5.28
C ASN A 586 -15.95 -4.23 4.37
N THR A 587 -17.16 -3.88 4.82
CA THR A 587 -18.05 -2.94 4.13
C THR A 587 -18.17 -1.67 4.95
N TYR A 588 -17.92 -0.51 4.32
CA TYR A 588 -18.04 0.77 4.99
C TYR A 588 -18.41 1.92 4.05
N LEU A 589 -18.99 2.96 4.63
CA LEU A 589 -19.21 4.28 4.03
C LEU A 589 -18.52 5.32 4.92
N ARG A 590 -17.67 6.15 4.33
CA ARG A 590 -16.94 7.19 5.05
C ARG A 590 -17.22 8.58 4.47
N LEU A 591 -17.51 9.53 5.36
CA LEU A 591 -17.48 10.97 5.06
C LEU A 591 -15.99 11.40 5.04
N LYS A 592 -15.38 11.32 3.85
CA LYS A 592 -13.93 11.52 3.65
C LYS A 592 -13.54 12.97 3.83
N SER A 593 -14.32 13.90 3.27
CA SER A 593 -14.06 15.33 3.46
C SER A 593 -15.33 16.15 3.40
N VAL A 594 -15.31 17.24 4.16
CA VAL A 594 -16.25 18.35 4.05
C VAL A 594 -15.44 19.64 4.06
N THR A 595 -15.58 20.45 3.01
CA THR A 595 -14.93 21.75 2.93
C THR A 595 -15.95 22.82 2.73
N LEU A 596 -16.01 23.78 3.65
CA LEU A 596 -16.86 24.96 3.59
C LEU A 596 -15.98 26.19 3.38
N GLY A 597 -16.16 26.90 2.28
CA GLY A 597 -15.44 28.12 1.94
C GLY A 597 -16.35 29.32 1.83
N TYR A 598 -15.77 30.49 2.01
CA TYR A 598 -16.44 31.75 1.76
C TYR A 598 -15.50 32.74 1.06
N ASP A 599 -15.95 33.32 -0.05
CA ASP A 599 -15.23 34.33 -0.80
C ASP A 599 -15.46 35.74 -0.19
N LEU A 600 -14.47 36.17 0.59
CA LEU A 600 -14.43 37.47 1.27
C LEU A 600 -14.26 38.66 0.30
N SER A 601 -13.79 38.44 -0.94
CA SER A 601 -13.56 39.50 -1.94
C SER A 601 -14.84 40.29 -2.22
N ARG A 602 -15.98 39.64 -2.05
CA ARG A 602 -17.30 40.28 -2.20
C ARG A 602 -17.59 41.36 -1.15
N LEU A 603 -16.98 41.25 0.04
CA LEU A 603 -17.13 42.24 1.12
C LEU A 603 -16.26 43.46 0.87
N PHE A 604 -15.11 43.31 0.26
CA PHE A 604 -14.11 44.37 0.09
C PHE A 604 -14.23 45.14 -1.23
N LYS A 605 -15.12 44.71 -2.16
CA LYS A 605 -15.28 45.29 -3.50
C LYS A 605 -13.94 45.50 -4.25
N ALA A 606 -12.98 44.60 -4.00
CA ALA A 606 -11.64 44.70 -4.54
C ALA A 606 -11.53 43.82 -5.78
N ASP A 607 -11.52 44.41 -6.98
CA ASP A 607 -11.47 43.65 -8.24
C ASP A 607 -10.15 42.88 -8.45
N LYS A 608 -9.05 43.30 -7.80
CA LYS A 608 -7.73 42.72 -7.95
C LYS A 608 -7.33 41.74 -6.86
N LEU A 609 -7.97 41.82 -5.70
CA LEU A 609 -7.62 40.98 -4.55
C LEU A 609 -8.74 39.94 -4.30
N LYS A 610 -8.46 38.67 -4.53
CA LYS A 610 -9.37 37.57 -4.18
C LYS A 610 -8.93 36.94 -2.89
N VAL A 611 -9.81 36.92 -1.91
CA VAL A 611 -9.57 36.37 -0.58
C VAL A 611 -10.64 35.34 -0.28
N ARG A 612 -10.28 34.10 -0.11
CA ARG A 612 -11.19 33.02 0.30
C ARG A 612 -10.72 32.42 1.61
N PHE A 613 -11.58 32.41 2.60
CA PHE A 613 -11.40 31.66 3.83
C PHE A 613 -12.11 30.31 3.71
N TYR A 614 -11.51 29.24 4.22
CA TYR A 614 -12.15 27.92 4.25
C TYR A 614 -11.84 27.13 5.51
N PHE A 615 -12.78 26.27 5.85
CA PHE A 615 -12.65 25.22 6.85
C PHE A 615 -12.78 23.88 6.15
N SER A 616 -11.89 22.93 6.47
CA SER A 616 -11.93 21.57 5.92
C SER A 616 -11.81 20.56 7.05
N GLY A 617 -12.71 19.58 7.05
CA GLY A 617 -12.65 18.42 7.93
C GLY A 617 -12.46 17.13 7.11
N GLN A 618 -11.59 16.23 7.56
CA GLN A 618 -11.32 14.97 6.87
C GLN A 618 -11.60 13.77 7.79
N ASN A 619 -12.00 12.64 7.20
CA ASN A 619 -12.32 11.36 7.87
C ASN A 619 -13.31 11.51 9.04
N LEU A 620 -14.35 12.33 8.86
CA LEU A 620 -15.21 12.80 9.95
C LEU A 620 -16.10 11.70 10.54
N LEU A 621 -16.69 10.87 9.67
CA LEU A 621 -17.63 9.81 10.07
C LEU A 621 -17.36 8.54 9.26
N THR A 622 -17.46 7.39 9.90
CA THR A 622 -17.38 6.07 9.27
C THR A 622 -18.57 5.22 9.73
N PHE A 623 -19.31 4.70 8.77
CA PHE A 623 -20.42 3.76 9.00
C PHE A 623 -19.96 2.39 8.53
N THR A 624 -19.84 1.44 9.47
CA THR A 624 -19.34 0.08 9.18
C THR A 624 -19.85 -0.90 10.20
N GLY A 625 -19.96 -2.16 9.80
CA GLY A 625 -20.15 -3.30 10.70
C GLY A 625 -18.83 -4.03 11.04
N TYR A 626 -17.69 -3.60 10.47
CA TYR A 626 -16.38 -4.15 10.78
C TYR A 626 -15.98 -3.83 12.22
N LYS A 627 -15.46 -4.82 12.94
CA LYS A 627 -15.17 -4.71 14.37
C LYS A 627 -13.72 -4.34 14.71
N GLY A 628 -12.81 -4.30 13.71
CA GLY A 628 -11.46 -3.77 13.89
C GLY A 628 -11.47 -2.25 14.14
N LEU A 629 -10.30 -1.67 14.43
CA LEU A 629 -10.16 -0.23 14.74
C LEU A 629 -10.57 0.67 13.58
N ASP A 630 -10.22 0.27 12.35
CA ASP A 630 -10.54 1.04 11.15
C ASP A 630 -10.64 0.13 9.92
N PRO A 631 -11.73 0.17 9.13
CA PRO A 631 -11.92 -0.69 7.97
C PRO A 631 -10.96 -0.40 6.81
N GLU A 632 -10.27 0.74 6.79
CA GLU A 632 -9.26 1.09 5.77
C GLU A 632 -7.85 0.67 6.15
N VAL A 633 -7.64 0.20 7.37
CA VAL A 633 -6.34 -0.22 7.88
C VAL A 633 -6.25 -1.73 7.88
N GLU A 634 -5.37 -2.30 7.07
CA GLU A 634 -5.26 -3.76 6.91
C GLU A 634 -4.71 -4.44 8.17
N ASN A 635 -3.76 -3.83 8.85
CA ASN A 635 -3.20 -4.31 10.11
C ASN A 635 -3.43 -3.28 11.22
N ASP A 636 -4.60 -3.35 11.84
CA ASP A 636 -5.03 -2.42 12.88
C ASP A 636 -4.29 -2.60 14.23
N ARG A 637 -3.49 -3.66 14.37
CA ARG A 637 -2.61 -3.90 15.51
C ARG A 637 -1.36 -3.02 15.51
N ALA A 638 -0.80 -2.78 14.30
CA ALA A 638 0.48 -2.10 14.12
C ALA A 638 0.36 -0.74 13.42
N SER A 639 -0.85 -0.24 13.23
CA SER A 639 -1.11 0.99 12.47
C SER A 639 -2.15 1.86 13.16
N TYR A 640 -1.97 3.17 13.08
CA TYR A 640 -2.99 4.09 13.56
C TYR A 640 -4.26 4.02 12.69
N PRO A 641 -5.46 4.10 13.31
CA PRO A 641 -6.68 4.34 12.56
C PRO A 641 -6.60 5.69 11.82
N GLN A 642 -7.42 5.86 10.80
CA GLN A 642 -7.48 7.10 10.03
C GLN A 642 -7.86 8.27 10.94
N GLN A 643 -6.99 9.29 11.00
CA GLN A 643 -7.17 10.44 11.86
C GLN A 643 -8.24 11.39 11.31
N LYS A 644 -9.04 11.96 12.21
CA LYS A 644 -9.88 13.11 11.89
C LYS A 644 -9.01 14.36 11.86
N THR A 645 -9.01 15.07 10.74
CA THR A 645 -8.21 16.28 10.56
C THR A 645 -9.10 17.47 10.33
N PHE A 646 -8.82 18.55 11.02
CA PHE A 646 -9.50 19.84 10.83
C PHE A 646 -8.48 20.90 10.42
N SER A 647 -8.78 21.60 9.32
CA SER A 647 -7.88 22.61 8.77
C SER A 647 -8.62 23.91 8.52
N PHE A 648 -7.96 25.03 8.79
CA PHE A 648 -8.41 26.35 8.40
C PHE A 648 -7.42 26.91 7.41
N GLY A 649 -7.89 27.52 6.35
CA GLY A 649 -7.04 28.08 5.31
C GLY A 649 -7.55 29.41 4.78
N LEU A 650 -6.59 30.18 4.29
CA LEU A 650 -6.81 31.46 3.64
C LEU A 650 -6.11 31.46 2.27
N ASP A 651 -6.89 31.55 1.20
CA ASP A 651 -6.38 31.70 -0.16
C ASP A 651 -6.40 33.19 -0.51
N VAL A 652 -5.24 33.74 -0.86
CA VAL A 652 -5.11 35.13 -1.32
C VAL A 652 -4.50 35.14 -2.72
N LYS A 653 -5.20 35.74 -3.68
CA LYS A 653 -4.73 35.92 -5.06
C LYS A 653 -4.72 37.41 -5.39
N PHE A 654 -3.59 37.89 -5.91
CA PHE A 654 -3.35 39.28 -6.30
C PHE A 654 -3.49 39.51 -7.79
#